data_176264b3920ccd5b28db66338076a021
#
_entry.id   176264b3920ccd5b28db66338076a021
#
_cell.length_a   1.000
_cell.length_b   1.000
_cell.length_c   1.000
_cell.angle_alpha   90.00
_cell.angle_beta   90.00
_cell.angle_gamma   90.00
#
_symmetry.space_group_name_H-M   'P 1'
#
loop_
_entity.id
_entity.type
_entity.pdbx_description
1 polymer ?
#
loop_
_entity_poly.entity_id
_entity_poly.type
_entity_poly.pdbx_seq_one_letter_code
_entity_poly.pdbx_strand_id
1 'polypeptide(L)'
;MPRAKGRRSLLALARNALPAFAGILLTSSLGGAPLTKPIASYQISCRLDAEKKIVEGTELLTWTNTTRNPAATLQFHLYLNAFRNTLSTFWRESGGTHRQNRLPESWGSIEVTRMTLADGSDLLPALAWISPDDGNPHDRTVAEGQLSRPVAPGETISVSIDFRSRLPRVSARTGWKGDFFLVAQWFPKIGVLEERGWNCHQFHSLSEFFADFGDYDVSIDVPARYRGKVGATGVRVEERNLPGERVLYRFRQESVHDFAWTADPDYLVVDDVFREPGIADVQIHLLLQPEHRAQEARYLASAKAGLSGYGRVLGPYPYPTLTIVDPPWGGRGAGGMEYPTFITGGTHRMSPVKENSPEGVTIHEFGHQYFYGLLASNEFEEPWLDEGFNEYMEDRVVGAVYGSDNPILTVFGWRFPIGIPIRRPLDVNRRYFKVAGEDVLAAPSWKFRSAASYGGQVYSKTALALATLERLIGTPAMNRALRLYADRWRFRHPKTADFIAAVNEVTGQNWRWFFDRTFFASGAVDYAVESATSERATPPKGLFEQEGRLVEKNPPDLANPKGWDSVVTVVRKGEVALPVEIALKFDGGHIYRSRWDGEARWRRFRVERGPKLIEATVDPAEKILLDVDRTNNGRLVTPDPRAASRWTSRAVFWMQNLVDFLTVAW
;
A
#
# COMPACT_ATOMS: atom_id res chain seq x y z
N MET A 1 57.15 14.89 31.48
CA MET A 1 57.96 16.07 31.05
C MET A 1 58.28 15.91 29.56
N PRO A 2 58.34 16.96 28.74
CA PRO A 2 57.69 18.30 28.83
C PRO A 2 56.83 18.63 27.62
N ARG A 3 55.80 19.47 27.85
CA ARG A 3 55.58 20.87 27.36
C ARG A 3 55.32 21.02 25.86
N ALA A 4 54.14 21.39 25.44
CA ALA A 4 53.32 22.62 25.49
C ALA A 4 53.89 23.79 24.61
N LYS A 5 52.98 24.33 23.77
CA LYS A 5 52.78 25.75 23.36
C LYS A 5 52.02 25.69 22.03
N GLY A 6 50.84 26.19 21.77
CA GLY A 6 50.24 27.46 22.18
C GLY A 6 50.42 28.53 21.09
N ARG A 7 49.34 28.93 20.38
CA ARG A 7 49.08 30.25 19.76
C ARG A 7 47.70 30.20 19.12
N ARG A 8 46.68 30.85 19.69
CA ARG A 8 46.18 32.25 19.54
C ARG A 8 45.79 32.62 18.13
N SER A 9 44.49 32.63 17.95
CA SER A 9 43.57 33.67 17.46
C SER A 9 44.03 34.58 16.33
N LEU A 10 43.19 34.63 15.30
CA LEU A 10 42.84 35.86 14.60
C LEU A 10 41.38 35.78 14.11
N LEU A 11 40.56 36.58 14.74
CA LEU A 11 39.28 37.01 14.21
C LEU A 11 39.52 37.85 12.97
N ALA A 12 38.87 37.54 11.86
CA ALA A 12 38.65 38.49 10.79
C ALA A 12 37.17 38.45 10.42
N LEU A 13 36.49 39.54 10.71
CA LEU A 13 35.19 39.90 10.18
C LEU A 13 35.24 39.93 8.66
N ALA A 14 34.40 39.18 8.00
CA ALA A 14 34.01 39.43 6.62
C ALA A 14 32.52 39.55 6.51
N ARG A 15 32.12 40.69 6.03
CA ARG A 15 30.78 41.23 5.84
C ARG A 15 29.98 40.42 4.84
N ASN A 16 28.69 40.36 5.10
CA ASN A 16 27.58 39.98 4.24
C ASN A 16 27.80 40.31 2.76
N ALA A 17 27.77 39.27 1.92
CA ALA A 17 27.35 39.37 0.54
C ALA A 17 26.37 38.19 0.29
N LEU A 18 25.09 38.49 0.18
CA LEU A 18 24.10 37.61 -0.40
C LEU A 18 24.50 37.33 -1.87
N PRO A 19 24.61 36.08 -2.30
CA PRO A 19 24.59 35.80 -3.71
C PRO A 19 23.16 35.91 -4.22
N ALA A 20 22.94 36.82 -5.16
CA ALA A 20 21.75 36.85 -5.99
C ALA A 20 21.70 35.52 -6.76
N PHE A 21 20.70 34.68 -6.43
CA PHE A 21 20.39 33.53 -7.25
C PHE A 21 19.83 34.04 -8.59
N ALA A 22 20.70 34.10 -9.58
CA ALA A 22 20.31 34.15 -10.99
C ALA A 22 19.62 32.79 -11.28
N GLY A 23 18.30 32.81 -11.43
CA GLY A 23 17.55 31.68 -11.91
C GLY A 23 18.06 31.29 -13.29
N ILE A 24 18.79 30.18 -13.36
CA ILE A 24 19.06 29.52 -14.62
C ILE A 24 17.70 28.95 -15.07
N LEU A 25 17.07 29.68 -16.00
CA LEU A 25 16.00 29.16 -16.86
C LEU A 25 16.61 28.04 -17.72
N LEU A 26 16.64 26.83 -17.19
CA LEU A 26 16.73 25.62 -17.99
C LEU A 26 15.45 25.51 -18.79
N THR A 27 15.39 26.14 -19.95
CA THR A 27 14.51 25.76 -21.04
C THR A 27 15.00 24.43 -21.59
N SER A 28 14.90 23.35 -20.81
CA SER A 28 14.90 22.02 -21.38
C SER A 28 13.54 21.85 -22.03
N SER A 29 13.49 21.92 -23.36
CA SER A 29 12.43 21.28 -24.11
C SER A 29 12.25 19.86 -23.53
N LEU A 30 11.08 19.52 -23.00
CA LEU A 30 10.64 18.15 -22.78
C LEU A 30 10.46 17.51 -24.17
N GLY A 31 11.58 17.24 -24.86
CA GLY A 31 11.64 16.78 -26.25
C GLY A 31 11.96 15.29 -26.36
N GLY A 32 11.45 14.48 -25.44
CA GLY A 32 11.35 13.03 -25.62
C GLY A 32 10.00 12.67 -26.24
N ALA A 33 9.90 11.53 -26.94
CA ALA A 33 8.61 10.99 -27.29
C ALA A 33 7.80 10.75 -26.00
N PRO A 34 6.46 10.99 -26.00
CA PRO A 34 5.62 10.75 -24.81
C PRO A 34 5.75 9.31 -24.35
N LEU A 35 5.75 9.08 -23.04
CA LEU A 35 5.92 7.76 -22.43
C LEU A 35 4.78 6.80 -22.83
N THR A 36 3.59 7.37 -23.09
CA THR A 36 2.43 6.65 -23.62
C THR A 36 1.59 7.58 -24.52
N LYS A 37 0.72 7.00 -25.35
CA LYS A 37 -0.26 7.77 -26.09
C LYS A 37 -1.34 8.28 -25.13
N PRO A 38 -1.60 9.60 -25.06
CA PRO A 38 -2.60 10.13 -24.16
C PRO A 38 -4.01 9.73 -24.58
N ILE A 39 -4.85 9.39 -23.61
CA ILE A 39 -6.27 9.06 -23.79
C ILE A 39 -7.14 10.23 -23.30
N ALA A 40 -6.83 10.77 -22.10
CA ALA A 40 -7.57 11.87 -21.48
C ALA A 40 -6.62 12.98 -21.02
N SER A 41 -6.46 14.03 -21.82
CA SER A 41 -5.57 15.16 -21.51
C SER A 41 -6.35 16.38 -21.06
N TYR A 42 -5.74 17.15 -20.14
CA TYR A 42 -6.40 18.27 -19.47
C TYR A 42 -5.55 19.54 -19.53
N GLN A 43 -6.15 20.64 -20.01
CA GLN A 43 -5.64 21.98 -19.83
C GLN A 43 -6.54 22.70 -18.83
N ILE A 44 -6.02 23.00 -17.63
CA ILE A 44 -6.84 23.58 -16.57
C ILE A 44 -6.26 24.93 -16.16
N SER A 45 -7.10 25.94 -16.05
CA SER A 45 -6.77 27.20 -15.40
C SER A 45 -7.68 27.39 -14.20
N CYS A 46 -7.10 27.56 -13.02
CA CYS A 46 -7.90 27.72 -11.79
C CYS A 46 -7.43 28.85 -10.91
N ARG A 47 -8.34 29.33 -10.07
CA ARG A 47 -8.12 30.40 -9.12
C ARG A 47 -8.60 30.00 -7.74
N LEU A 48 -7.73 30.12 -6.73
CA LEU A 48 -8.06 29.91 -5.33
C LEU A 48 -8.61 31.20 -4.71
N ASP A 49 -9.84 31.15 -4.20
CA ASP A 49 -10.36 32.07 -3.19
C ASP A 49 -10.09 31.44 -1.80
N ALA A 50 -8.97 31.83 -1.20
CA ALA A 50 -8.51 31.23 0.05
C ALA A 50 -9.40 31.56 1.24
N GLU A 51 -10.16 32.66 1.20
CA GLU A 51 -11.09 33.05 2.26
C GLU A 51 -12.36 32.21 2.22
N LYS A 52 -12.95 32.05 1.01
CA LYS A 52 -14.16 31.26 0.82
C LYS A 52 -13.92 29.76 0.71
N LYS A 53 -12.63 29.34 0.60
CA LYS A 53 -12.24 27.94 0.41
C LYS A 53 -12.79 27.34 -0.88
N ILE A 54 -12.71 28.14 -1.95
CA ILE A 54 -13.26 27.82 -3.27
C ILE A 54 -12.14 27.85 -4.30
N VAL A 55 -12.18 26.88 -5.21
CA VAL A 55 -11.39 26.86 -6.45
C VAL A 55 -12.37 26.98 -7.62
N GLU A 56 -12.23 28.05 -8.39
CA GLU A 56 -12.95 28.24 -9.66
C GLU A 56 -12.02 27.88 -10.79
N GLY A 57 -12.47 27.08 -11.75
CA GLY A 57 -11.66 26.57 -12.83
C GLY A 57 -12.36 26.51 -14.17
N THR A 58 -11.54 26.62 -15.22
CA THR A 58 -11.90 26.30 -16.60
C THR A 58 -10.99 25.16 -17.06
N GLU A 59 -11.59 24.15 -17.66
CA GLU A 59 -10.94 22.94 -18.13
C GLU A 59 -11.23 22.76 -19.62
N LEU A 60 -10.19 22.40 -20.38
CA LEU A 60 -10.31 21.82 -21.70
C LEU A 60 -9.86 20.38 -21.64
N LEU A 61 -10.83 19.46 -21.63
CA LEU A 61 -10.60 18.03 -21.76
C LEU A 61 -10.47 17.65 -23.22
N THR A 62 -9.44 16.88 -23.57
CA THR A 62 -9.30 16.19 -24.85
C THR A 62 -9.32 14.69 -24.60
N TRP A 63 -10.33 14.00 -25.11
CA TRP A 63 -10.54 12.58 -24.86
C TRP A 63 -10.67 11.78 -26.16
N THR A 64 -10.06 10.60 -26.20
CA THR A 64 -10.08 9.66 -27.34
C THR A 64 -10.81 8.38 -26.96
N ASN A 65 -11.82 8.00 -27.74
CA ASN A 65 -12.44 6.69 -27.61
C ASN A 65 -11.47 5.60 -28.11
N THR A 66 -10.87 4.86 -27.19
CA THR A 66 -9.90 3.79 -27.50
C THR A 66 -10.54 2.42 -27.69
N THR A 67 -11.87 2.30 -27.48
CA THR A 67 -12.62 1.04 -27.62
C THR A 67 -13.04 0.77 -29.06
N ARG A 68 -13.59 -0.40 -29.31
CA ARG A 68 -14.15 -0.81 -30.60
C ARG A 68 -15.61 -0.37 -30.77
N ASN A 69 -16.23 0.15 -29.74
CA ASN A 69 -17.64 0.53 -29.69
C ASN A 69 -17.82 2.06 -29.73
N PRO A 70 -18.83 2.60 -30.40
CA PRO A 70 -19.14 4.03 -30.28
C PRO A 70 -19.61 4.40 -28.89
N ALA A 71 -19.16 5.54 -28.39
CA ALA A 71 -19.58 6.09 -27.10
C ALA A 71 -20.74 7.06 -27.28
N ALA A 72 -21.94 6.71 -26.84
CA ALA A 72 -23.13 7.54 -26.91
C ALA A 72 -23.25 8.57 -25.79
N THR A 73 -22.55 8.34 -24.70
CA THR A 73 -22.52 9.21 -23.50
C THR A 73 -21.09 9.49 -23.07
N LEU A 74 -20.90 10.51 -22.24
CA LEU A 74 -19.68 10.75 -21.48
C LEU A 74 -20.00 10.66 -20.00
N GLN A 75 -19.18 9.94 -19.23
CA GLN A 75 -19.33 9.86 -17.78
C GLN A 75 -18.17 10.56 -17.07
N PHE A 76 -18.50 11.29 -16.01
CA PHE A 76 -17.56 12.10 -15.25
C PHE A 76 -17.62 11.78 -13.76
N HIS A 77 -16.46 11.65 -13.13
CA HIS A 77 -16.32 11.70 -11.71
C HIS A 77 -16.33 13.15 -11.19
N LEU A 78 -17.13 13.39 -10.18
CA LEU A 78 -17.24 14.66 -9.45
C LEU A 78 -17.02 14.36 -7.96
N TYR A 79 -15.83 13.85 -7.65
CA TYR A 79 -15.51 13.22 -6.35
C TYR A 79 -15.77 14.11 -5.13
N LEU A 80 -15.58 15.44 -5.21
CA LEU A 80 -15.84 16.35 -4.08
C LEU A 80 -17.30 16.33 -3.62
N ASN A 81 -18.24 15.88 -4.47
CA ASN A 81 -19.64 15.72 -4.09
C ASN A 81 -19.88 14.62 -3.04
N ALA A 82 -18.90 13.72 -2.83
CA ALA A 82 -18.91 12.79 -1.70
C ALA A 82 -18.99 13.53 -0.33
N PHE A 83 -18.44 14.73 -0.27
CA PHE A 83 -18.40 15.57 0.94
C PHE A 83 -19.52 16.61 1.00
N ARG A 84 -20.53 16.50 0.13
CA ARG A 84 -21.62 17.48 0.03
C ARG A 84 -22.58 17.43 1.22
N ASN A 85 -22.88 16.24 1.69
CA ASN A 85 -23.79 16.00 2.82
C ASN A 85 -23.65 14.55 3.33
N THR A 86 -24.40 14.22 4.38
CA THR A 86 -24.39 12.89 5.01
C THR A 86 -25.14 11.80 4.23
N LEU A 87 -25.75 12.15 3.09
CA LEU A 87 -26.56 11.21 2.28
C LEU A 87 -25.80 10.64 1.10
N SER A 88 -24.56 11.11 0.82
CA SER A 88 -23.70 10.52 -0.20
C SER A 88 -23.36 9.07 0.15
N THR A 89 -23.09 8.25 -0.84
CA THR A 89 -22.65 6.85 -0.67
C THR A 89 -21.44 6.77 0.26
N PHE A 90 -20.44 7.62 0.05
CA PHE A 90 -19.25 7.72 0.90
C PHE A 90 -19.58 7.85 2.41
N TRP A 91 -20.44 8.80 2.79
CA TRP A 91 -20.77 9.02 4.19
C TRP A 91 -21.71 7.97 4.78
N ARG A 92 -22.59 7.41 3.98
CA ARG A 92 -23.48 6.31 4.42
C ARG A 92 -22.69 5.06 4.74
N GLU A 93 -21.72 4.70 3.91
CA GLU A 93 -20.84 3.54 4.12
C GLU A 93 -19.88 3.74 5.29
N SER A 94 -19.33 4.94 5.43
CA SER A 94 -18.37 5.26 6.49
C SER A 94 -19.00 5.32 7.90
N GLY A 95 -20.32 5.28 8.00
CA GLY A 95 -21.02 5.43 9.28
C GLY A 95 -20.76 6.79 9.95
N GLY A 96 -20.41 7.83 9.16
CA GLY A 96 -20.11 9.17 9.64
C GLY A 96 -18.70 9.36 10.21
N THR A 97 -17.83 8.38 10.04
CA THR A 97 -16.42 8.48 10.43
C THR A 97 -15.55 7.89 9.33
N HIS A 98 -14.51 8.61 8.92
CA HIS A 98 -13.52 8.10 7.98
C HIS A 98 -12.11 8.33 8.54
N ARG A 99 -11.24 7.29 8.55
CA ARG A 99 -9.87 7.33 9.09
C ARG A 99 -9.78 7.99 10.48
N GLN A 100 -10.73 7.66 11.39
CA GLN A 100 -10.88 8.21 12.74
C GLN A 100 -11.29 9.71 12.79
N ASN A 101 -11.56 10.32 11.65
CA ASN A 101 -12.12 11.66 11.60
C ASN A 101 -13.65 11.60 11.67
N ARG A 102 -14.24 12.41 12.55
CA ARG A 102 -15.68 12.62 12.59
C ARG A 102 -16.12 13.43 11.37
N LEU A 103 -17.43 13.56 11.16
CA LEU A 103 -18.02 14.43 10.15
C LEU A 103 -17.27 15.76 10.05
N PRO A 104 -16.96 16.26 8.83
CA PRO A 104 -16.28 17.53 8.67
C PRO A 104 -17.14 18.67 9.25
N GLU A 105 -16.51 19.62 9.91
CA GLU A 105 -17.17 20.86 10.35
C GLU A 105 -17.52 21.76 9.14
N SER A 106 -17.11 21.40 7.94
CA SER A 106 -17.32 22.12 6.69
C SER A 106 -17.43 21.16 5.52
N TRP A 107 -18.44 21.39 4.69
CA TRP A 107 -18.78 20.53 3.54
C TRP A 107 -18.02 20.94 2.29
N GLY A 108 -17.76 19.94 1.41
CA GLY A 108 -17.20 20.13 0.08
C GLY A 108 -18.22 19.84 -1.02
N SER A 109 -18.02 20.40 -2.19
CA SER A 109 -18.82 20.09 -3.38
C SER A 109 -18.12 20.55 -4.65
N ILE A 110 -18.50 19.99 -5.78
CA ILE A 110 -18.13 20.47 -7.11
C ILE A 110 -19.38 20.67 -7.96
N GLU A 111 -19.43 21.81 -8.63
CA GLU A 111 -20.52 22.20 -9.53
C GLU A 111 -19.95 22.50 -10.91
N VAL A 112 -20.52 21.90 -11.93
CA VAL A 112 -20.24 22.23 -13.33
C VAL A 112 -21.19 23.36 -13.73
N THR A 113 -20.64 24.50 -14.16
CA THR A 113 -21.42 25.68 -14.50
C THR A 113 -21.57 25.91 -16.01
N ARG A 114 -20.70 25.30 -16.82
CA ARG A 114 -20.76 25.23 -18.28
C ARG A 114 -20.10 23.94 -18.75
N MET A 115 -20.65 23.32 -19.81
CA MET A 115 -20.04 22.15 -20.44
C MET A 115 -20.42 22.15 -21.93
N THR A 116 -19.44 22.37 -22.80
CA THR A 116 -19.66 22.50 -24.25
C THR A 116 -18.67 21.69 -25.05
N LEU A 117 -19.14 21.05 -26.13
CA LEU A 117 -18.29 20.40 -27.12
C LEU A 117 -17.64 21.42 -28.06
N ALA A 118 -16.62 20.99 -28.80
CA ALA A 118 -15.93 21.84 -29.79
C ALA A 118 -16.84 22.34 -30.92
N ASP A 119 -17.92 21.65 -31.23
CA ASP A 119 -18.94 22.06 -32.20
C ASP A 119 -19.96 23.10 -31.67
N GLY A 120 -19.81 23.51 -30.40
CA GLY A 120 -20.67 24.42 -29.68
C GLY A 120 -21.90 23.80 -29.02
N SER A 121 -22.08 22.48 -29.10
CA SER A 121 -23.17 21.77 -28.42
C SER A 121 -23.04 21.90 -26.91
N ASP A 122 -24.11 22.34 -26.24
CA ASP A 122 -24.17 22.46 -24.78
C ASP A 122 -24.59 21.12 -24.19
N LEU A 123 -23.68 20.53 -23.39
CA LEU A 123 -23.92 19.25 -22.70
C LEU A 123 -24.51 19.43 -21.29
N LEU A 124 -24.47 20.66 -20.74
CA LEU A 124 -24.89 20.87 -19.35
C LEU A 124 -26.37 20.51 -19.13
N PRO A 125 -27.34 20.86 -20.02
CA PRO A 125 -28.74 20.48 -19.87
C PRO A 125 -28.98 18.95 -19.95
N ALA A 126 -28.08 18.22 -20.62
CA ALA A 126 -28.16 16.77 -20.77
C ALA A 126 -27.36 15.99 -19.71
N LEU A 127 -26.76 16.69 -18.74
CA LEU A 127 -25.99 16.08 -17.67
C LEU A 127 -26.92 15.54 -16.58
N ALA A 128 -26.94 14.25 -16.37
CA ALA A 128 -27.73 13.56 -15.36
C ALA A 128 -26.84 12.91 -14.29
N TRP A 129 -27.29 12.93 -13.05
CA TRP A 129 -26.64 12.19 -11.98
C TRP A 129 -26.99 10.72 -12.06
N ILE A 130 -25.98 9.87 -11.98
CA ILE A 130 -26.13 8.41 -11.96
C ILE A 130 -25.49 7.82 -10.71
N SER A 131 -25.97 6.65 -10.30
CA SER A 131 -25.49 5.93 -9.14
C SER A 131 -25.37 4.44 -9.49
N PRO A 132 -24.32 4.07 -10.26
CA PRO A 132 -24.23 2.75 -10.91
C PRO A 132 -24.05 1.59 -9.91
N ASP A 133 -23.54 1.84 -8.71
CA ASP A 133 -23.13 0.78 -7.78
C ASP A 133 -24.22 0.42 -6.76
N ASP A 134 -24.89 1.43 -6.17
CA ASP A 134 -25.84 1.25 -5.07
C ASP A 134 -27.24 1.86 -5.33
N GLY A 135 -27.40 2.57 -6.44
CA GLY A 135 -28.66 3.25 -6.79
C GLY A 135 -29.02 4.41 -5.85
N ASN A 136 -28.09 4.96 -5.08
CA ASN A 136 -28.36 6.03 -4.11
C ASN A 136 -28.74 7.35 -4.82
N PRO A 137 -30.01 7.81 -4.77
CA PRO A 137 -30.45 8.99 -5.51
C PRO A 137 -29.87 10.31 -4.93
N HIS A 138 -29.22 10.27 -3.78
CA HIS A 138 -28.58 11.42 -3.14
C HIS A 138 -27.09 11.55 -3.47
N ASP A 139 -26.48 10.52 -4.07
CA ASP A 139 -25.11 10.60 -4.53
C ASP A 139 -25.01 11.51 -5.77
N ARG A 140 -23.92 12.26 -5.85
CA ARG A 140 -23.64 13.20 -6.93
C ARG A 140 -22.17 13.09 -7.36
N THR A 141 -21.56 11.92 -7.13
CA THR A 141 -20.15 11.72 -7.45
C THR A 141 -19.93 11.27 -8.88
N VAL A 142 -20.99 10.80 -9.58
CA VAL A 142 -20.94 10.44 -10.99
C VAL A 142 -22.03 11.16 -11.77
N ALA A 143 -21.66 11.73 -12.91
CA ALA A 143 -22.58 12.37 -13.84
C ALA A 143 -22.40 11.79 -15.25
N GLU A 144 -23.51 11.64 -15.99
CA GLU A 144 -23.54 11.18 -17.37
C GLU A 144 -24.15 12.24 -18.27
N GLY A 145 -23.45 12.60 -19.36
CA GLY A 145 -23.91 13.51 -20.40
C GLY A 145 -24.23 12.77 -21.67
N GLN A 146 -25.47 12.89 -22.16
CA GLN A 146 -25.90 12.30 -23.43
C GLN A 146 -25.36 13.10 -24.61
N LEU A 147 -24.69 12.45 -25.53
CA LEU A 147 -24.18 13.07 -26.76
C LEU A 147 -25.25 13.10 -27.86
N SER A 148 -25.28 14.18 -28.63
CA SER A 148 -26.12 14.28 -29.83
C SER A 148 -25.69 13.32 -30.95
N ARG A 149 -24.38 12.99 -31.00
CA ARG A 149 -23.77 12.02 -31.89
C ARG A 149 -22.76 11.18 -31.09
N PRO A 150 -22.80 9.84 -31.20
CA PRO A 150 -21.82 8.99 -30.60
C PRO A 150 -20.39 9.29 -31.10
N VAL A 151 -19.41 9.20 -30.22
CA VAL A 151 -17.97 9.29 -30.55
C VAL A 151 -17.51 7.93 -31.08
N ALA A 152 -17.06 7.91 -32.32
CA ALA A 152 -16.65 6.68 -32.98
C ALA A 152 -15.35 6.09 -32.39
N PRO A 153 -15.08 4.79 -32.60
CA PRO A 153 -13.80 4.18 -32.27
C PRO A 153 -12.60 4.94 -32.87
N GLY A 154 -11.62 5.29 -32.04
CA GLY A 154 -10.45 6.06 -32.44
C GLY A 154 -10.66 7.56 -32.59
N GLU A 155 -11.89 8.04 -32.48
CA GLU A 155 -12.20 9.47 -32.57
C GLU A 155 -11.80 10.20 -31.29
N THR A 156 -11.30 11.42 -31.47
CA THR A 156 -10.94 12.32 -30.36
C THR A 156 -11.91 13.50 -30.34
N ILE A 157 -12.39 13.86 -29.17
CA ILE A 157 -13.24 15.03 -28.93
C ILE A 157 -12.62 15.95 -27.91
N SER A 158 -13.08 17.21 -27.89
CA SER A 158 -12.74 18.16 -26.86
C SER A 158 -13.99 18.71 -26.16
N VAL A 159 -13.93 18.79 -24.83
CA VAL A 159 -15.00 19.31 -23.98
C VAL A 159 -14.45 20.48 -23.18
N SER A 160 -15.08 21.63 -23.27
CA SER A 160 -14.76 22.80 -22.44
C SER A 160 -15.70 22.85 -21.25
N ILE A 161 -15.15 22.89 -20.04
CA ILE A 161 -15.90 22.79 -18.78
C ILE A 161 -15.51 23.94 -17.87
N ASP A 162 -16.49 24.71 -17.36
CA ASP A 162 -16.29 25.63 -16.26
C ASP A 162 -16.89 25.01 -15.01
N PHE A 163 -16.15 25.11 -13.89
CA PHE A 163 -16.55 24.47 -12.64
C PHE A 163 -16.18 25.29 -11.43
N ARG A 164 -16.85 25.00 -10.34
CA ARG A 164 -16.62 25.62 -9.01
C ARG A 164 -16.54 24.53 -7.95
N SER A 165 -15.39 24.40 -7.31
CA SER A 165 -15.10 23.42 -6.26
C SER A 165 -15.00 24.10 -4.91
N ARG A 166 -15.90 23.79 -4.00
CA ARG A 166 -15.84 24.17 -2.59
C ARG A 166 -15.09 23.08 -1.84
N LEU A 167 -13.97 23.42 -1.22
CA LEU A 167 -13.16 22.48 -0.49
C LEU A 167 -13.74 22.20 0.90
N PRO A 168 -13.83 20.95 1.34
CA PRO A 168 -14.19 20.62 2.73
C PRO A 168 -13.05 20.99 3.67
N ARG A 169 -13.30 21.06 4.97
CA ARG A 169 -12.21 20.93 5.92
C ARG A 169 -11.55 19.59 5.70
N VAL A 170 -10.20 19.52 5.81
CA VAL A 170 -9.44 18.29 5.52
C VAL A 170 -10.16 17.06 6.07
N SER A 171 -10.55 16.19 5.15
CA SER A 171 -11.20 14.91 5.40
C SER A 171 -10.48 13.84 4.62
N ALA A 172 -11.13 13.06 3.78
CA ALA A 172 -10.51 12.03 2.98
C ALA A 172 -9.58 12.63 1.90
N ARG A 173 -8.31 12.89 2.25
CA ARG A 173 -7.21 13.23 1.33
C ARG A 173 -7.36 14.52 0.52
N THR A 174 -8.28 15.40 0.88
CA THR A 174 -8.48 16.72 0.26
C THR A 174 -9.04 17.71 1.27
N GLY A 175 -8.85 19.01 1.02
CA GLY A 175 -9.47 20.07 1.81
C GLY A 175 -8.50 21.11 2.36
N TRP A 176 -8.96 21.83 3.36
CA TRP A 176 -8.22 22.94 3.99
C TRP A 176 -8.12 22.81 5.51
N LYS A 177 -7.06 23.43 6.07
CA LYS A 177 -6.88 23.61 7.51
C LYS A 177 -6.15 24.94 7.75
N GLY A 178 -6.87 25.97 8.22
CA GLY A 178 -6.30 27.32 8.28
C GLY A 178 -5.98 27.85 6.88
N ASP A 179 -4.71 28.17 6.64
CA ASP A 179 -4.20 28.58 5.33
C ASP A 179 -3.53 27.44 4.54
N PHE A 180 -3.48 26.24 5.10
CA PHE A 180 -3.09 25.02 4.37
C PHE A 180 -4.23 24.56 3.48
N PHE A 181 -3.88 24.22 2.23
CA PHE A 181 -4.76 23.61 1.24
C PHE A 181 -4.09 22.37 0.65
N LEU A 182 -4.80 21.25 0.60
CA LEU A 182 -4.54 20.12 -0.26
C LEU A 182 -5.71 19.99 -1.23
N VAL A 183 -5.47 20.23 -2.49
CA VAL A 183 -6.50 20.30 -3.52
C VAL A 183 -6.35 19.11 -4.45
N ALA A 184 -7.19 18.13 -4.21
CA ALA A 184 -7.19 16.87 -4.92
C ALA A 184 -8.63 16.46 -5.26
N GLN A 185 -8.82 15.72 -6.33
CA GLN A 185 -10.13 15.31 -6.84
C GLN A 185 -11.08 16.50 -7.07
N TRP A 186 -10.53 17.61 -7.56
CA TRP A 186 -11.08 18.95 -7.51
C TRP A 186 -11.66 19.48 -8.82
N PHE A 187 -11.49 18.73 -9.92
CA PHE A 187 -12.00 19.06 -11.26
C PHE A 187 -12.85 17.90 -11.79
N PRO A 188 -13.75 18.14 -12.77
CA PRO A 188 -14.50 17.06 -13.42
C PRO A 188 -13.54 16.13 -14.16
N LYS A 189 -13.48 14.86 -13.78
CA LYS A 189 -12.59 13.87 -14.38
C LYS A 189 -13.40 12.87 -15.20
N ILE A 190 -13.05 12.67 -16.47
CA ILE A 190 -13.73 11.67 -17.31
C ILE A 190 -13.47 10.26 -16.76
N GLY A 191 -14.49 9.41 -16.78
CA GLY A 191 -14.38 8.00 -16.43
C GLY A 191 -13.57 7.21 -17.46
N VAL A 192 -13.26 5.97 -17.14
CA VAL A 192 -12.58 5.05 -18.07
C VAL A 192 -13.61 4.32 -18.92
N LEU A 193 -13.47 4.38 -20.24
CA LEU A 193 -14.31 3.61 -21.16
C LEU A 193 -13.62 2.30 -21.53
N GLU A 194 -14.18 1.19 -21.08
CA GLU A 194 -13.76 -0.17 -21.44
C GLU A 194 -14.64 -0.74 -22.58
N GLU A 195 -14.26 -1.89 -23.16
CA GLU A 195 -15.06 -2.58 -24.18
C GLU A 195 -16.48 -2.95 -23.71
N ARG A 196 -16.69 -3.11 -22.44
CA ARG A 196 -17.99 -3.42 -21.80
C ARG A 196 -18.84 -2.18 -21.48
N GLY A 197 -18.31 -0.98 -21.66
CA GLY A 197 -18.94 0.30 -21.32
C GLY A 197 -18.10 1.13 -20.35
N TRP A 198 -18.69 2.21 -19.84
CA TRP A 198 -18.05 3.07 -18.85
C TRP A 198 -17.79 2.32 -17.54
N ASN A 199 -16.56 2.39 -17.06
CA ASN A 199 -16.14 1.97 -15.73
C ASN A 199 -15.96 3.26 -14.91
N CYS A 200 -17.04 3.71 -14.30
CA CYS A 200 -17.12 4.99 -13.61
C CYS A 200 -17.96 4.80 -12.33
N HIS A 201 -17.30 4.30 -11.29
CA HIS A 201 -17.91 3.98 -10.00
C HIS A 201 -18.19 5.24 -9.17
N GLN A 202 -19.16 5.16 -8.25
CA GLN A 202 -19.36 6.18 -7.23
C GLN A 202 -18.15 6.23 -6.29
N PHE A 203 -17.96 7.36 -5.59
CA PHE A 203 -16.89 7.43 -4.59
C PHE A 203 -17.31 6.71 -3.30
N HIS A 204 -16.77 5.55 -3.08
CA HIS A 204 -16.98 4.73 -1.90
C HIS A 204 -16.01 5.04 -0.76
N SER A 205 -16.39 4.74 0.48
CA SER A 205 -15.55 5.04 1.65
C SER A 205 -14.28 4.20 1.76
N LEU A 206 -14.25 3.05 1.09
CA LEU A 206 -13.11 2.13 1.05
C LEU A 206 -12.48 2.02 -0.34
N SER A 207 -12.82 2.92 -1.28
CA SER A 207 -12.22 2.96 -2.60
C SER A 207 -11.18 4.05 -2.72
N GLU A 208 -10.32 3.90 -3.71
CA GLU A 208 -9.42 4.92 -4.23
C GLU A 208 -9.94 5.41 -5.60
N PHE A 209 -9.09 5.55 -6.62
CA PHE A 209 -9.47 6.21 -7.87
C PHE A 209 -9.11 5.36 -9.10
N PHE A 210 -9.74 5.68 -10.24
CA PHE A 210 -9.47 5.03 -11.50
C PHE A 210 -9.66 6.02 -12.66
N ALA A 211 -8.64 6.19 -13.51
CA ALA A 211 -8.68 7.11 -14.63
C ALA A 211 -7.66 6.74 -15.72
N ASP A 212 -7.92 7.18 -16.96
CA ASP A 212 -7.04 7.02 -18.10
C ASP A 212 -5.83 7.98 -18.07
N PHE A 213 -4.71 7.55 -18.67
CA PHE A 213 -3.51 8.36 -18.82
C PHE A 213 -3.70 9.50 -19.83
N GLY A 214 -3.13 10.65 -19.50
CA GLY A 214 -3.09 11.82 -20.37
C GLY A 214 -2.00 12.80 -19.95
N ASP A 215 -2.04 13.97 -20.59
CA ASP A 215 -1.12 15.06 -20.32
C ASP A 215 -1.87 16.18 -19.60
N TYR A 216 -1.25 16.71 -18.56
CA TYR A 216 -1.80 17.77 -17.75
C TYR A 216 -0.97 19.05 -17.90
N ASP A 217 -1.65 20.16 -18.20
CA ASP A 217 -1.09 21.52 -18.22
C ASP A 217 -1.97 22.41 -17.35
N VAL A 218 -1.53 22.67 -16.12
CA VAL A 218 -2.36 23.28 -15.10
C VAL A 218 -1.80 24.61 -14.63
N SER A 219 -2.58 25.67 -14.75
CA SER A 219 -2.29 27.02 -14.28
C SER A 219 -3.07 27.29 -12.99
N ILE A 220 -2.37 27.67 -11.91
CA ILE A 220 -2.91 27.85 -10.57
C ILE A 220 -2.68 29.29 -10.12
N ASP A 221 -3.73 30.09 -10.00
CA ASP A 221 -3.71 31.46 -9.49
C ASP A 221 -4.02 31.45 -7.98
N VAL A 222 -3.07 31.92 -7.15
CA VAL A 222 -3.19 31.97 -5.70
C VAL A 222 -2.83 33.37 -5.15
N PRO A 223 -3.31 33.75 -3.94
CA PRO A 223 -2.85 34.99 -3.25
C PRO A 223 -1.32 35.02 -3.07
N ALA A 224 -0.74 36.20 -3.10
CA ALA A 224 0.73 36.40 -3.04
C ALA A 224 1.39 35.84 -1.77
N ARG A 225 0.64 35.65 -0.68
CA ARG A 225 1.15 35.04 0.54
C ARG A 225 1.62 33.58 0.35
N TYR A 226 1.19 32.91 -0.73
CA TYR A 226 1.63 31.55 -1.10
C TYR A 226 2.83 31.54 -2.05
N ARG A 227 3.49 32.68 -2.27
CA ARG A 227 4.66 32.75 -3.17
C ARG A 227 5.78 31.83 -2.72
N GLY A 228 6.26 30.97 -3.65
CA GLY A 228 7.28 29.97 -3.37
C GLY A 228 6.81 28.82 -2.46
N LYS A 229 5.51 28.69 -2.22
CA LYS A 229 4.89 27.77 -1.24
C LYS A 229 3.79 26.93 -1.86
N VAL A 230 3.85 26.71 -3.16
CA VAL A 230 2.93 25.86 -3.93
C VAL A 230 3.68 24.68 -4.50
N GLY A 231 3.14 23.47 -4.30
CA GLY A 231 3.60 22.24 -4.93
C GLY A 231 2.46 21.54 -5.65
N ALA A 232 2.77 20.79 -6.71
CA ALA A 232 1.77 20.08 -7.50
C ALA A 232 2.36 18.86 -8.18
N THR A 233 1.49 18.04 -8.77
CA THR A 233 1.83 17.03 -9.77
C THR A 233 2.65 17.66 -10.90
N GLY A 234 3.78 17.05 -11.25
CA GLY A 234 4.59 17.42 -12.38
C GLY A 234 5.61 18.55 -12.13
N VAL A 235 6.14 19.06 -13.21
CA VAL A 235 7.21 20.06 -13.22
C VAL A 235 6.62 21.46 -13.26
N ARG A 236 7.10 22.34 -12.37
CA ARG A 236 6.78 23.78 -12.43
C ARG A 236 7.51 24.41 -13.60
N VAL A 237 6.73 24.87 -14.60
CA VAL A 237 7.27 25.50 -15.81
C VAL A 237 7.17 27.03 -15.80
N GLU A 238 6.32 27.60 -14.95
CA GLU A 238 6.16 29.06 -14.82
C GLU A 238 5.80 29.46 -13.39
N GLU A 239 6.36 30.59 -12.93
CA GLU A 239 5.94 31.35 -11.76
C GLU A 239 6.00 32.81 -12.10
N ARG A 240 4.87 33.53 -12.04
CA ARG A 240 4.82 34.95 -12.32
C ARG A 240 3.82 35.70 -11.46
N ASN A 241 4.13 36.97 -11.20
CA ASN A 241 3.23 37.85 -10.47
C ASN A 241 2.04 38.26 -11.34
N LEU A 242 0.87 38.31 -10.72
CA LEU A 242 -0.36 38.84 -11.28
C LEU A 242 -0.76 40.13 -10.58
N PRO A 243 -1.56 41.02 -11.24
CA PRO A 243 -2.19 42.16 -10.58
C PRO A 243 -3.03 41.72 -9.36
N GLY A 244 -3.19 42.62 -8.37
CA GLY A 244 -4.03 42.35 -7.20
C GLY A 244 -3.39 41.40 -6.17
N GLU A 245 -2.07 41.51 -5.99
CA GLU A 245 -1.33 40.70 -5.00
C GLU A 245 -1.54 39.19 -5.16
N ARG A 246 -1.38 38.69 -6.37
CA ARG A 246 -1.53 37.28 -6.70
C ARG A 246 -0.32 36.75 -7.44
N VAL A 247 -0.18 35.43 -7.48
CA VAL A 247 0.89 34.70 -8.17
C VAL A 247 0.27 33.57 -8.98
N LEU A 248 0.70 33.45 -10.24
CA LEU A 248 0.38 32.32 -11.11
C LEU A 248 1.53 31.32 -11.08
N TYR A 249 1.18 30.06 -10.90
CA TYR A 249 2.02 28.89 -11.13
C TYR A 249 1.47 28.10 -12.31
N ARG A 250 2.37 27.56 -13.15
CA ARG A 250 2.00 26.61 -14.18
C ARG A 250 2.83 25.35 -14.02
N PHE A 251 2.14 24.21 -13.99
CA PHE A 251 2.75 22.89 -13.89
C PHE A 251 2.38 22.06 -15.10
N ARG A 252 3.30 21.19 -15.53
CA ARG A 252 3.09 20.25 -16.62
C ARG A 252 3.55 18.86 -16.24
N GLN A 253 2.75 17.86 -16.62
CA GLN A 253 3.12 16.48 -16.53
C GLN A 253 2.45 15.69 -17.65
N GLU A 254 3.28 14.91 -18.35
CA GLU A 254 2.83 13.98 -19.39
C GLU A 254 2.64 12.58 -18.79
N SER A 255 1.72 11.80 -19.39
CA SER A 255 1.52 10.38 -19.09
C SER A 255 1.19 10.09 -17.63
N VAL A 256 0.28 10.86 -17.05
CA VAL A 256 -0.31 10.66 -15.72
C VAL A 256 -1.83 10.62 -15.79
N HIS A 257 -2.49 10.16 -14.74
CA HIS A 257 -3.95 9.98 -14.75
C HIS A 257 -4.67 10.80 -13.66
N ASP A 258 -3.93 11.65 -12.93
CA ASP A 258 -4.49 12.57 -11.93
C ASP A 258 -3.59 13.80 -11.76
N PHE A 259 -4.15 14.84 -11.13
CA PHE A 259 -3.43 16.07 -10.81
C PHE A 259 -3.89 16.63 -9.47
N ALA A 260 -2.97 16.72 -8.53
CA ALA A 260 -3.18 17.34 -7.22
C ALA A 260 -2.19 18.47 -6.97
N TRP A 261 -2.54 19.39 -6.08
CA TRP A 261 -1.66 20.47 -5.68
C TRP A 261 -1.92 20.90 -4.23
N THR A 262 -0.95 21.59 -3.65
CA THR A 262 -1.00 22.10 -2.28
C THR A 262 -0.48 23.53 -2.21
N ALA A 263 -0.95 24.27 -1.21
CA ALA A 263 -0.44 25.60 -0.87
C ALA A 263 -0.53 25.82 0.64
N ASP A 264 0.56 26.28 1.25
CA ASP A 264 0.61 26.71 2.64
C ASP A 264 1.68 27.81 2.79
N PRO A 265 1.36 29.00 3.33
CA PRO A 265 2.35 30.05 3.51
C PRO A 265 3.48 29.65 4.48
N ASP A 266 3.22 28.72 5.36
CA ASP A 266 4.16 28.30 6.41
C ASP A 266 5.14 27.22 5.96
N TYR A 267 4.99 26.60 4.79
CA TYR A 267 5.89 25.54 4.33
C TYR A 267 7.37 25.92 4.38
N LEU A 268 8.17 25.03 4.92
CA LEU A 268 9.62 24.96 4.65
C LEU A 268 9.78 24.16 3.36
N VAL A 269 10.28 24.82 2.32
CA VAL A 269 10.54 24.19 1.02
C VAL A 269 11.97 23.73 0.97
N VAL A 270 12.18 22.44 0.77
CA VAL A 270 13.50 21.82 0.68
C VAL A 270 13.61 21.06 -0.64
N ASP A 271 14.62 21.39 -1.41
CA ASP A 271 14.92 20.74 -2.68
C ASP A 271 16.12 19.81 -2.53
N ASP A 272 16.04 18.63 -3.11
CA ASP A 272 17.12 17.64 -3.15
C ASP A 272 17.06 16.87 -4.49
N VAL A 273 18.10 16.10 -4.78
CA VAL A 273 18.19 15.32 -6.03
C VAL A 273 18.54 13.88 -5.70
N PHE A 274 17.77 12.95 -6.26
CA PHE A 274 18.15 11.55 -6.30
C PHE A 274 19.04 11.29 -7.51
N ARG A 275 20.18 10.62 -7.27
CA ARG A 275 21.13 10.18 -8.29
C ARG A 275 21.59 8.77 -7.98
N GLU A 276 21.40 7.88 -8.94
CA GLU A 276 21.91 6.50 -8.88
C GLU A 276 22.36 6.08 -10.30
N PRO A 277 23.54 5.45 -10.47
CA PRO A 277 24.00 5.01 -11.77
C PRO A 277 22.96 4.13 -12.49
N GLY A 278 22.64 4.47 -13.73
CA GLY A 278 21.65 3.74 -14.54
C GLY A 278 20.19 4.14 -14.32
N ILE A 279 19.93 5.11 -13.43
CA ILE A 279 18.61 5.72 -13.21
C ILE A 279 18.72 7.21 -13.51
N ALA A 280 17.71 7.79 -14.17
CA ALA A 280 17.69 9.22 -14.42
C ALA A 280 17.59 10.01 -13.10
N ASP A 281 18.20 11.22 -13.07
CA ASP A 281 18.10 12.12 -11.93
C ASP A 281 16.64 12.49 -11.67
N VAL A 282 16.24 12.47 -10.40
CA VAL A 282 14.89 12.88 -9.97
C VAL A 282 15.00 14.04 -8.99
N GLN A 283 14.38 15.17 -9.33
CA GLN A 283 14.26 16.31 -8.43
C GLN A 283 13.25 16.00 -7.33
N ILE A 284 13.63 16.16 -6.07
CA ILE A 284 12.75 15.92 -4.91
C ILE A 284 12.42 17.28 -4.30
N HIS A 285 11.13 17.59 -4.21
CA HIS A 285 10.61 18.80 -3.59
C HIS A 285 9.86 18.42 -2.31
N LEU A 286 10.42 18.72 -1.15
CA LEU A 286 9.77 18.49 0.15
C LEU A 286 9.13 19.78 0.66
N LEU A 287 7.81 19.76 0.83
CA LEU A 287 7.01 20.83 1.43
C LEU A 287 6.70 20.42 2.87
N LEU A 288 7.52 20.90 3.80
CA LEU A 288 7.56 20.43 5.19
C LEU A 288 6.93 21.46 6.12
N GLN A 289 6.13 21.01 7.07
CA GLN A 289 5.60 21.87 8.13
C GLN A 289 6.70 22.27 9.13
N PRO A 290 6.74 23.51 9.62
CA PRO A 290 7.75 23.97 10.56
C PRO A 290 7.85 23.12 11.83
N GLU A 291 6.72 22.62 12.34
CA GLU A 291 6.68 21.75 13.52
C GLU A 291 7.33 20.37 13.30
N HIS A 292 7.51 19.96 12.05
CA HIS A 292 8.12 18.69 11.66
C HIS A 292 9.54 18.83 11.09
N ARG A 293 10.16 20.00 11.21
CA ARG A 293 11.51 20.28 10.66
C ARG A 293 12.56 19.23 11.01
N ALA A 294 12.47 18.66 12.19
CA ALA A 294 13.40 17.59 12.64
C ALA A 294 13.31 16.30 11.81
N GLN A 295 12.28 16.14 10.97
CA GLN A 295 12.04 14.97 10.14
C GLN A 295 12.56 15.12 8.70
N GLU A 296 13.06 16.29 8.31
CA GLU A 296 13.52 16.64 6.96
C GLU A 296 14.43 15.55 6.35
N ALA A 297 15.54 15.25 7.01
CA ALA A 297 16.52 14.27 6.51
C ALA A 297 15.93 12.86 6.36
N ARG A 298 14.95 12.52 7.21
CA ARG A 298 14.27 11.22 7.19
C ARG A 298 13.34 11.09 5.99
N TYR A 299 12.56 12.13 5.67
CA TYR A 299 11.74 12.18 4.47
C TYR A 299 12.57 12.00 3.19
N LEU A 300 13.65 12.79 3.07
CA LEU A 300 14.53 12.75 1.89
C LEU A 300 15.24 11.40 1.73
N ALA A 301 15.75 10.84 2.83
CA ALA A 301 16.39 9.52 2.81
C ALA A 301 15.41 8.42 2.41
N SER A 302 14.16 8.49 2.90
CA SER A 302 13.13 7.52 2.59
C SER A 302 12.66 7.58 1.15
N ALA A 303 12.50 8.78 0.59
CA ALA A 303 12.18 8.97 -0.82
C ALA A 303 13.29 8.38 -1.72
N LYS A 304 14.56 8.63 -1.39
CA LYS A 304 15.71 8.04 -2.12
C LYS A 304 15.75 6.51 -1.98
N ALA A 305 15.42 5.98 -0.80
CA ALA A 305 15.33 4.53 -0.60
C ALA A 305 14.20 3.91 -1.43
N GLY A 306 13.05 4.56 -1.53
CA GLY A 306 11.95 4.17 -2.39
C GLY A 306 12.35 4.18 -3.87
N LEU A 307 12.89 5.29 -4.38
CA LEU A 307 13.37 5.44 -5.76
C LEU A 307 14.36 4.34 -6.16
N SER A 308 15.33 4.04 -5.30
CA SER A 308 16.30 2.98 -5.51
C SER A 308 15.66 1.59 -5.42
N GLY A 309 14.92 1.31 -4.35
CA GLY A 309 14.40 -0.02 -4.05
C GLY A 309 13.38 -0.52 -5.06
N TYR A 310 12.38 0.29 -5.38
CA TYR A 310 11.37 -0.04 -6.40
C TYR A 310 11.99 -0.03 -7.80
N GLY A 311 12.84 0.97 -8.10
CA GLY A 311 13.50 1.08 -9.39
C GLY A 311 14.32 -0.14 -9.80
N ARG A 312 15.01 -0.76 -8.86
CA ARG A 312 15.79 -1.99 -9.11
C ARG A 312 14.92 -3.20 -9.48
N VAL A 313 13.72 -3.30 -8.92
CA VAL A 313 12.84 -4.44 -9.14
C VAL A 313 11.91 -4.20 -10.32
N LEU A 314 11.24 -3.03 -10.37
CA LEU A 314 10.17 -2.73 -11.33
C LEU A 314 10.65 -1.93 -12.55
N GLY A 315 11.87 -1.41 -12.51
CA GLY A 315 12.43 -0.52 -13.53
C GLY A 315 12.51 0.92 -13.07
N PRO A 316 13.30 1.77 -13.79
CA PRO A 316 13.52 3.15 -13.40
C PRO A 316 12.22 3.94 -13.29
N TYR A 317 12.12 4.81 -12.30
CA TYR A 317 11.07 5.81 -12.18
C TYR A 317 11.18 6.77 -13.39
N PRO A 318 10.11 6.94 -14.18
CA PRO A 318 10.24 7.61 -15.48
C PRO A 318 10.10 9.13 -15.42
N TYR A 319 9.64 9.69 -14.30
CA TYR A 319 9.35 11.11 -14.18
C TYR A 319 10.54 11.88 -13.59
N PRO A 320 10.75 13.15 -14.01
CA PRO A 320 11.91 13.95 -13.57
C PRO A 320 11.77 14.55 -12.18
N THR A 321 10.59 14.42 -11.53
CA THR A 321 10.29 15.08 -10.26
C THR A 321 9.47 14.20 -9.32
N LEU A 322 9.61 14.46 -8.03
CA LEU A 322 8.79 13.93 -6.95
C LEU A 322 8.55 15.03 -5.92
N THR A 323 7.29 15.40 -5.70
CA THR A 323 6.88 16.34 -4.65
C THR A 323 6.37 15.56 -3.44
N ILE A 324 6.87 15.89 -2.25
CA ILE A 324 6.47 15.28 -0.98
C ILE A 324 5.84 16.37 -0.11
N VAL A 325 4.63 16.13 0.34
CA VAL A 325 3.87 17.08 1.18
C VAL A 325 3.73 16.52 2.58
N ASP A 326 4.11 17.29 3.58
CA ASP A 326 3.90 16.98 4.97
C ASP A 326 2.71 17.81 5.50
N PRO A 327 1.57 17.18 5.86
CA PRO A 327 0.39 17.89 6.34
C PRO A 327 0.59 18.48 7.74
N PRO A 328 -0.05 19.64 8.04
CA PRO A 328 0.05 20.29 9.35
C PRO A 328 -0.65 19.49 10.46
N TRP A 329 -0.33 19.81 11.70
CA TRP A 329 -1.05 19.29 12.84
C TRP A 329 -2.56 19.58 12.73
N GLY A 330 -3.38 18.54 12.90
CA GLY A 330 -4.85 18.63 12.71
C GLY A 330 -5.29 18.60 11.24
N GLY A 331 -4.37 18.48 10.29
CA GLY A 331 -4.61 18.23 8.86
C GLY A 331 -4.27 16.80 8.41
N ARG A 332 -4.14 15.84 9.32
CA ARG A 332 -3.71 14.46 9.04
C ARG A 332 -4.59 13.70 8.05
N GLY A 333 -5.84 14.09 7.89
CA GLY A 333 -6.70 13.53 6.85
C GLY A 333 -6.22 13.80 5.41
N ALA A 334 -5.22 14.68 5.25
CA ALA A 334 -4.53 14.95 3.99
C ALA A 334 -3.31 14.03 3.75
N GLY A 335 -2.82 13.31 4.76
CA GLY A 335 -1.67 12.44 4.66
C GLY A 335 -2.01 11.04 4.14
N GLY A 336 -0.98 10.35 3.65
CA GLY A 336 -1.13 9.00 3.12
C GLY A 336 -1.88 8.99 1.81
N MET A 337 -1.30 9.64 0.74
CA MET A 337 -1.86 9.66 -0.60
C MET A 337 -0.78 9.82 -1.67
N GLU A 338 -1.03 9.20 -2.79
CA GLU A 338 -0.09 8.79 -3.81
C GLU A 338 -0.33 9.44 -5.19
N TYR A 339 -0.78 10.69 -5.27
CA TYR A 339 -1.00 11.33 -6.58
C TYR A 339 0.26 11.25 -7.47
N PRO A 340 0.11 11.13 -8.79
CA PRO A 340 1.26 11.01 -9.68
C PRO A 340 2.29 12.11 -9.48
N THR A 341 3.54 11.74 -9.23
CA THR A 341 4.67 12.62 -8.90
C THR A 341 4.48 13.53 -7.67
N PHE A 342 3.42 13.30 -6.88
CA PHE A 342 3.02 14.13 -5.75
C PHE A 342 2.45 13.26 -4.64
N ILE A 343 3.21 13.02 -3.58
CA ILE A 343 2.81 12.17 -2.48
C ILE A 343 2.60 12.98 -1.20
N THR A 344 1.71 12.51 -0.33
CA THR A 344 1.51 13.15 0.96
C THR A 344 1.97 12.23 2.08
N GLY A 345 2.95 12.69 2.85
CA GLY A 345 3.47 11.96 4.00
C GLY A 345 2.53 12.04 5.21
N GLY A 346 3.03 11.57 6.31
CA GLY A 346 2.37 11.69 7.61
C GLY A 346 3.38 11.47 8.71
N THR A 347 3.60 12.46 9.56
CA THR A 347 4.50 12.32 10.69
C THR A 347 3.95 12.98 11.95
N HIS A 348 4.61 12.72 13.05
CA HIS A 348 4.36 13.32 14.34
C HIS A 348 5.60 14.09 14.79
N ARG A 349 5.40 15.18 15.51
CA ARG A 349 6.49 15.98 16.08
C ARG A 349 7.53 15.14 16.81
N MET A 350 7.09 14.09 17.51
CA MET A 350 7.95 13.15 18.21
C MET A 350 7.75 11.74 17.61
N SER A 351 8.33 11.51 16.43
CA SER A 351 8.42 10.16 15.85
C SER A 351 9.82 9.61 16.11
N PRO A 352 9.99 8.67 17.06
CA PRO A 352 11.30 8.06 17.30
C PRO A 352 11.86 7.41 16.02
N VAL A 353 13.16 7.52 15.79
CA VAL A 353 13.83 6.96 14.60
C VAL A 353 13.53 5.47 14.40
N LYS A 354 13.42 4.73 15.51
CA LYS A 354 13.13 3.29 15.48
C LYS A 354 11.67 2.93 15.13
N GLU A 355 10.77 3.91 15.08
CA GLU A 355 9.39 3.67 14.65
C GLU A 355 9.26 3.56 13.14
N ASN A 356 10.24 4.08 12.38
CA ASN A 356 10.18 4.19 10.92
C ASN A 356 8.85 4.82 10.44
N SER A 357 8.30 5.78 11.20
CA SER A 357 6.98 6.32 10.89
C SER A 357 7.00 7.24 9.66
N PRO A 358 7.88 8.28 9.54
CA PRO A 358 7.95 9.00 8.28
C PRO A 358 8.55 8.12 7.16
N GLU A 359 9.46 7.20 7.49
CA GLU A 359 10.12 6.35 6.52
C GLU A 359 9.15 5.38 5.84
N GLY A 360 8.36 4.63 6.63
CA GLY A 360 7.40 3.67 6.10
C GLY A 360 6.37 4.33 5.21
N VAL A 361 5.70 5.40 5.71
CA VAL A 361 4.70 6.12 4.93
C VAL A 361 5.30 6.71 3.64
N THR A 362 6.49 7.33 3.69
CA THR A 362 7.11 7.91 2.50
C THR A 362 7.47 6.85 1.46
N ILE A 363 7.97 5.69 1.90
CA ILE A 363 8.29 4.57 0.99
C ILE A 363 7.00 3.95 0.43
N HIS A 364 5.95 3.84 1.24
CA HIS A 364 4.64 3.35 0.84
C HIS A 364 4.03 4.26 -0.24
N GLU A 365 3.85 5.55 0.05
CA GLU A 365 3.26 6.49 -0.90
C GLU A 365 4.11 6.64 -2.18
N PHE A 366 5.45 6.52 -2.06
CA PHE A 366 6.31 6.45 -3.24
C PHE A 366 6.09 5.16 -4.04
N GLY A 367 5.84 4.04 -3.39
CA GLY A 367 5.63 2.77 -4.08
C GLY A 367 4.40 2.77 -4.99
N HIS A 368 3.39 3.52 -4.63
CA HIS A 368 2.24 3.80 -5.46
C HIS A 368 2.56 4.59 -6.73
N GLN A 369 3.72 5.20 -6.86
CA GLN A 369 4.15 5.75 -8.15
C GLN A 369 4.35 4.64 -9.21
N TYR A 370 4.50 3.39 -8.78
CA TYR A 370 4.50 2.20 -9.63
C TYR A 370 3.15 1.50 -9.65
N PHE A 371 2.63 1.10 -8.48
CA PHE A 371 1.32 0.48 -8.34
C PHE A 371 0.30 1.61 -8.17
N TYR A 372 -0.64 1.77 -9.03
CA TYR A 372 -1.49 2.92 -9.29
C TYR A 372 -0.87 3.92 -10.30
N GLY A 373 0.29 4.51 -10.03
CA GLY A 373 0.87 5.58 -10.86
C GLY A 373 1.27 5.12 -12.26
N LEU A 374 2.00 4.01 -12.39
CA LEU A 374 2.43 3.43 -13.67
C LEU A 374 1.60 2.24 -14.09
N LEU A 375 1.19 1.40 -13.14
CA LEU A 375 0.36 0.22 -13.31
C LEU A 375 -1.05 0.59 -12.80
N ALA A 376 -1.79 1.36 -13.61
CA ALA A 376 -3.06 1.96 -13.20
C ALA A 376 -4.19 0.92 -13.15
N SER A 377 -4.06 -0.04 -12.24
CA SER A 377 -5.11 -1.01 -11.94
C SER A 377 -6.38 -0.32 -11.43
N ASN A 378 -7.53 -0.96 -11.62
CA ASN A 378 -8.79 -0.45 -11.12
C ASN A 378 -8.91 -0.68 -9.62
N GLU A 379 -8.68 0.35 -8.82
CA GLU A 379 -8.69 0.27 -7.37
C GLU A 379 -10.09 0.10 -6.78
N PHE A 380 -11.13 0.39 -7.55
CA PHE A 380 -12.49 0.04 -7.16
C PHE A 380 -12.70 -1.48 -7.21
N GLU A 381 -12.34 -2.13 -8.32
CA GLU A 381 -12.65 -3.53 -8.57
C GLU A 381 -11.59 -4.50 -8.04
N GLU A 382 -10.29 -4.12 -8.07
CA GLU A 382 -9.16 -4.97 -7.71
C GLU A 382 -8.13 -4.23 -6.82
N PRO A 383 -8.54 -3.70 -5.63
CA PRO A 383 -7.71 -2.81 -4.79
C PRO A 383 -6.39 -3.45 -4.34
N TRP A 384 -6.30 -4.77 -4.30
CA TRP A 384 -5.09 -5.47 -3.90
C TRP A 384 -3.92 -5.35 -4.90
N LEU A 385 -4.23 -5.05 -6.19
CA LEU A 385 -3.20 -4.84 -7.23
C LEU A 385 -2.39 -3.56 -7.00
N ASP A 386 -2.93 -2.65 -6.23
CA ASP A 386 -2.28 -1.44 -5.79
C ASP A 386 -1.73 -1.63 -4.37
N GLU A 387 -2.55 -1.53 -3.37
CA GLU A 387 -2.19 -1.50 -1.95
C GLU A 387 -1.44 -2.76 -1.49
N GLY A 388 -1.87 -3.93 -1.99
CA GLY A 388 -1.28 -5.19 -1.59
C GLY A 388 0.12 -5.42 -2.16
N PHE A 389 0.34 -5.08 -3.42
CA PHE A 389 1.68 -5.08 -4.00
C PHE A 389 2.58 -4.07 -3.32
N ASN A 390 2.02 -2.91 -3.02
CA ASN A 390 2.77 -1.84 -2.41
C ASN A 390 3.21 -2.18 -0.99
N GLU A 391 2.34 -2.72 -0.13
CA GLU A 391 2.69 -3.21 1.21
C GLU A 391 3.78 -4.30 1.13
N TYR A 392 3.68 -5.23 0.16
CA TYR A 392 4.70 -6.26 -0.06
C TYR A 392 6.07 -5.67 -0.45
N MET A 393 6.10 -4.69 -1.34
CA MET A 393 7.34 -4.05 -1.77
C MET A 393 7.89 -3.09 -0.71
N GLU A 394 7.04 -2.36 0.01
CA GLU A 394 7.43 -1.54 1.16
C GLU A 394 8.19 -2.39 2.18
N ASP A 395 7.64 -3.53 2.60
CA ASP A 395 8.28 -4.43 3.55
C ASP A 395 9.68 -4.85 3.10
N ARG A 396 9.87 -5.11 1.80
CA ARG A 396 11.18 -5.45 1.22
C ARG A 396 12.16 -4.29 1.27
N VAL A 397 11.73 -3.08 0.87
CA VAL A 397 12.57 -1.88 0.84
C VAL A 397 12.94 -1.44 2.25
N VAL A 398 11.95 -1.33 3.14
CA VAL A 398 12.18 -0.93 4.52
C VAL A 398 13.03 -1.97 5.27
N GLY A 399 12.77 -3.26 5.05
CA GLY A 399 13.58 -4.34 5.62
C GLY A 399 15.04 -4.31 5.17
N ALA A 400 15.29 -3.96 3.91
CA ALA A 400 16.64 -3.85 3.36
C ALA A 400 17.41 -2.62 3.89
N VAL A 401 16.74 -1.50 4.10
CA VAL A 401 17.38 -0.21 4.47
C VAL A 401 17.42 -0.01 5.97
N TYR A 402 16.32 -0.31 6.67
CA TYR A 402 16.15 0.00 8.10
C TYR A 402 16.15 -1.26 9.00
N GLY A 403 16.24 -2.44 8.40
CA GLY A 403 16.16 -3.72 9.11
C GLY A 403 14.73 -4.19 9.34
N SER A 404 14.60 -5.47 9.69
CA SER A 404 13.32 -6.16 9.88
C SER A 404 12.77 -6.11 11.30
N ASP A 405 13.48 -5.48 12.24
CA ASP A 405 13.12 -5.50 13.66
C ASP A 405 12.46 -4.18 14.09
N ASN A 406 11.27 -4.28 14.65
CA ASN A 406 10.60 -3.14 15.28
C ASN A 406 10.69 -3.29 16.81
N PRO A 407 11.47 -2.45 17.51
CA PRO A 407 11.63 -2.54 18.96
C PRO A 407 10.49 -1.90 19.75
N ILE A 408 9.38 -1.53 19.13
CA ILE A 408 8.29 -0.80 19.76
C ILE A 408 7.13 -1.73 20.11
N LEU A 409 6.77 -1.77 21.38
CA LEU A 409 5.56 -2.41 21.89
C LEU A 409 4.46 -1.37 22.07
N THR A 410 3.31 -1.59 21.44
CA THR A 410 2.11 -0.76 21.66
C THR A 410 1.19 -1.44 22.67
N VAL A 411 0.95 -0.80 23.81
CA VAL A 411 0.06 -1.28 24.87
C VAL A 411 -0.95 -0.18 25.18
N PHE A 412 -2.25 -0.47 25.07
CA PHE A 412 -3.35 0.50 25.27
C PHE A 412 -3.20 1.82 24.47
N GLY A 413 -2.64 1.75 23.26
CA GLY A 413 -2.36 2.92 22.44
C GLY A 413 -1.10 3.70 22.79
N TRP A 414 -0.41 3.33 23.85
CA TRP A 414 0.89 3.89 24.22
C TRP A 414 2.03 3.07 23.61
N ARG A 415 3.03 3.75 23.08
CA ARG A 415 4.19 3.14 22.43
C ARG A 415 5.40 3.15 23.35
N PHE A 416 5.88 1.96 23.67
CA PHE A 416 7.05 1.78 24.53
C PHE A 416 8.20 1.19 23.74
N PRO A 417 9.38 1.84 23.70
CA PRO A 417 10.57 1.22 23.17
C PRO A 417 10.95 0.03 24.08
N ILE A 418 10.85 -1.18 23.54
CA ILE A 418 11.31 -2.38 24.21
C ILE A 418 12.64 -2.81 23.60
N GLY A 419 13.59 -3.23 24.45
CA GLY A 419 14.89 -3.75 24.00
C GLY A 419 14.83 -5.14 23.34
N ILE A 420 13.63 -5.61 22.95
CA ILE A 420 13.42 -6.90 22.31
C ILE A 420 13.02 -6.61 20.87
N PRO A 421 13.80 -7.04 19.86
CA PRO A 421 13.43 -6.89 18.47
C PRO A 421 12.18 -7.73 18.17
N ILE A 422 11.10 -7.07 17.75
CA ILE A 422 9.91 -7.73 17.21
C ILE A 422 10.05 -7.65 15.69
N ARG A 423 10.08 -8.80 15.03
CA ARG A 423 10.14 -8.83 13.56
C ARG A 423 8.92 -8.11 12.98
N ARG A 424 9.16 -7.18 12.07
CA ARG A 424 8.15 -6.36 11.41
C ARG A 424 6.96 -7.15 10.81
N PRO A 425 7.14 -8.38 10.29
CA PRO A 425 6.02 -9.21 9.85
C PRO A 425 4.93 -9.49 10.89
N LEU A 426 5.18 -9.24 12.19
CA LEU A 426 4.18 -9.46 13.23
C LEU A 426 3.05 -8.42 13.23
N ASP A 427 3.30 -7.16 12.82
CA ASP A 427 2.24 -6.14 12.76
C ASP A 427 1.34 -6.35 11.53
N VAL A 428 1.91 -6.70 10.40
CA VAL A 428 1.18 -7.09 9.18
C VAL A 428 0.33 -8.33 9.46
N ASN A 429 0.91 -9.34 10.10
CA ASN A 429 0.21 -10.56 10.49
C ASN A 429 -0.99 -10.29 11.40
N ARG A 430 -0.89 -9.36 12.36
CA ARG A 430 -1.96 -9.05 13.31
C ARG A 430 -3.24 -8.52 12.65
N ARG A 431 -3.13 -7.70 11.62
CA ARG A 431 -4.29 -7.18 10.89
C ARG A 431 -5.02 -8.34 10.20
N TYR A 432 -4.27 -9.15 9.45
CA TYR A 432 -4.81 -10.31 8.74
C TYR A 432 -5.42 -11.35 9.70
N PHE A 433 -4.72 -11.74 10.76
CA PHE A 433 -5.19 -12.81 11.68
C PHE A 433 -6.55 -12.51 12.34
N LYS A 434 -6.87 -11.23 12.52
CA LYS A 434 -8.16 -10.82 13.09
C LYS A 434 -9.34 -11.03 12.14
N VAL A 435 -9.07 -11.05 10.82
CA VAL A 435 -10.09 -11.01 9.76
C VAL A 435 -9.89 -12.12 8.72
N ALA A 436 -9.07 -13.12 9.01
CA ALA A 436 -8.58 -14.10 8.04
C ALA A 436 -9.69 -14.84 7.27
N GLY A 437 -10.84 -15.07 7.91
CA GLY A 437 -11.99 -15.76 7.31
C GLY A 437 -13.13 -14.85 6.87
N GLU A 438 -13.00 -13.50 6.95
CA GLU A 438 -14.15 -12.62 6.78
C GLU A 438 -14.54 -12.42 5.32
N ASP A 439 -13.62 -11.96 4.48
CA ASP A 439 -13.89 -11.58 3.09
C ASP A 439 -12.94 -12.26 2.10
N VAL A 440 -13.35 -12.30 0.85
CA VAL A 440 -12.49 -12.71 -0.27
C VAL A 440 -11.54 -11.55 -0.60
N LEU A 441 -10.23 -11.83 -0.68
CA LEU A 441 -9.22 -10.81 -0.91
C LEU A 441 -9.44 -10.05 -2.22
N ALA A 442 -9.78 -10.75 -3.31
CA ALA A 442 -10.01 -10.17 -4.64
C ALA A 442 -11.43 -9.62 -4.82
N ALA A 443 -12.11 -9.23 -3.73
CA ALA A 443 -13.40 -8.56 -3.82
C ALA A 443 -13.25 -7.08 -4.20
N PRO A 444 -14.24 -6.47 -4.86
CA PRO A 444 -14.31 -5.02 -5.05
C PRO A 444 -14.25 -4.26 -3.72
N SER A 445 -13.62 -3.10 -3.69
CA SER A 445 -13.31 -2.33 -2.48
C SER A 445 -14.52 -2.06 -1.59
N TRP A 446 -15.66 -1.68 -2.19
CA TRP A 446 -16.91 -1.37 -1.46
C TRP A 446 -17.70 -2.61 -1.00
N LYS A 447 -17.25 -3.82 -1.34
CA LYS A 447 -17.88 -5.07 -0.91
C LYS A 447 -17.31 -5.64 0.38
N PHE A 448 -16.24 -5.06 0.89
CA PHE A 448 -15.68 -5.50 2.17
C PHE A 448 -16.61 -5.17 3.34
N ARG A 449 -16.73 -6.11 4.25
CA ARG A 449 -17.59 -6.02 5.43
C ARG A 449 -17.27 -4.83 6.34
N SER A 450 -15.99 -4.44 6.40
CA SER A 450 -15.51 -3.37 7.26
C SER A 450 -14.16 -2.84 6.80
N ALA A 451 -13.79 -1.63 7.23
CA ALA A 451 -12.46 -1.08 7.03
C ALA A 451 -11.35 -1.96 7.64
N ALA A 452 -11.63 -2.67 8.73
CA ALA A 452 -10.68 -3.60 9.33
C ALA A 452 -10.46 -4.82 8.42
N SER A 453 -11.52 -5.38 7.83
CA SER A 453 -11.42 -6.47 6.87
C SER A 453 -10.72 -6.01 5.59
N TYR A 454 -11.08 -4.84 5.04
CA TYR A 454 -10.39 -4.24 3.90
C TYR A 454 -8.87 -4.14 4.16
N GLY A 455 -8.45 -3.46 5.23
CA GLY A 455 -7.04 -3.33 5.58
C GLY A 455 -6.33 -4.66 5.87
N GLY A 456 -7.02 -5.62 6.49
CA GLY A 456 -6.47 -6.95 6.77
C GLY A 456 -6.33 -7.84 5.54
N GLN A 457 -7.27 -7.78 4.59
CA GLN A 457 -7.25 -8.58 3.37
C GLN A 457 -6.42 -7.93 2.26
N VAL A 458 -6.73 -6.68 1.90
CA VAL A 458 -6.13 -5.99 0.75
C VAL A 458 -4.65 -5.70 0.98
N TYR A 459 -4.27 -5.21 2.14
CA TYR A 459 -2.88 -4.92 2.50
C TYR A 459 -2.17 -6.17 3.04
N SER A 460 -2.57 -6.60 4.23
CA SER A 460 -1.77 -7.55 5.02
C SER A 460 -1.78 -8.97 4.44
N LYS A 461 -2.96 -9.52 4.11
CA LYS A 461 -3.05 -10.86 3.50
C LYS A 461 -2.36 -10.90 2.15
N THR A 462 -2.51 -9.84 1.33
CA THR A 462 -1.85 -9.76 0.04
C THR A 462 -0.32 -9.78 0.20
N ALA A 463 0.24 -8.93 1.08
CA ALA A 463 1.68 -8.92 1.33
C ALA A 463 2.20 -10.29 1.78
N LEU A 464 1.47 -10.96 2.68
CA LEU A 464 1.82 -12.31 3.14
C LEU A 464 1.67 -13.38 2.05
N ALA A 465 0.64 -13.27 1.20
CA ALA A 465 0.44 -14.19 0.08
C ALA A 465 1.53 -14.03 -0.97
N LEU A 466 1.89 -12.81 -1.35
CA LEU A 466 2.99 -12.54 -2.28
C LEU A 466 4.34 -12.99 -1.71
N ALA A 467 4.60 -12.74 -0.43
CA ALA A 467 5.80 -13.23 0.24
C ALA A 467 5.82 -14.77 0.38
N THR A 468 4.65 -15.41 0.56
CA THR A 468 4.51 -16.87 0.49
C THR A 468 4.83 -17.38 -0.91
N LEU A 469 4.27 -16.76 -1.95
CA LEU A 469 4.56 -17.08 -3.34
C LEU A 469 6.06 -16.94 -3.64
N GLU A 470 6.69 -15.85 -3.20
CA GLU A 470 8.13 -15.64 -3.34
C GLU A 470 8.94 -16.78 -2.69
N ARG A 471 8.56 -17.23 -1.49
CA ARG A 471 9.24 -18.36 -0.81
C ARG A 471 9.04 -19.70 -1.53
N LEU A 472 7.94 -19.84 -2.26
CA LEU A 472 7.66 -21.05 -3.05
C LEU A 472 8.40 -21.09 -4.38
N ILE A 473 8.49 -19.94 -5.10
CA ILE A 473 9.11 -19.85 -6.43
C ILE A 473 10.57 -19.36 -6.40
N GLY A 474 10.98 -18.76 -5.28
CA GLY A 474 12.30 -18.14 -5.09
C GLY A 474 12.35 -16.67 -5.51
N THR A 475 13.10 -15.86 -4.74
CA THR A 475 13.24 -14.40 -4.95
C THR A 475 13.68 -14.02 -6.39
N PRO A 476 14.61 -14.73 -7.05
CA PRO A 476 14.96 -14.38 -8.43
C PRO A 476 13.80 -14.53 -9.42
N ALA A 477 12.95 -15.55 -9.26
CA ALA A 477 11.78 -15.76 -10.11
C ALA A 477 10.71 -14.69 -9.82
N MET A 478 10.47 -14.39 -8.54
CA MET A 478 9.53 -13.32 -8.15
C MET A 478 9.94 -11.96 -8.72
N ASN A 479 11.21 -11.59 -8.62
CA ASN A 479 11.71 -10.33 -9.18
C ASN A 479 11.55 -10.26 -10.71
N ARG A 480 11.81 -11.37 -11.41
CA ARG A 480 11.56 -11.42 -12.87
C ARG A 480 10.08 -11.32 -13.21
N ALA A 481 9.20 -11.92 -12.43
CA ALA A 481 7.75 -11.84 -12.65
C ALA A 481 7.22 -10.41 -12.42
N LEU A 482 7.65 -9.76 -11.36
CA LEU A 482 7.33 -8.35 -11.07
C LEU A 482 7.85 -7.42 -12.17
N ARG A 483 9.09 -7.63 -12.63
CA ARG A 483 9.69 -6.84 -13.71
C ARG A 483 8.93 -7.04 -15.03
N LEU A 484 8.62 -8.27 -15.39
CA LEU A 484 7.86 -8.60 -16.60
C LEU A 484 6.46 -7.98 -16.57
N TYR A 485 5.79 -8.05 -15.43
CA TYR A 485 4.48 -7.44 -15.21
C TYR A 485 4.57 -5.92 -15.38
N ALA A 486 5.54 -5.26 -14.72
CA ALA A 486 5.75 -3.82 -14.85
C ALA A 486 6.07 -3.39 -16.29
N ASP A 487 6.97 -4.11 -16.99
CA ASP A 487 7.37 -3.76 -18.36
C ASP A 487 6.23 -3.91 -19.37
N ARG A 488 5.31 -4.87 -19.16
CA ARG A 488 4.15 -5.09 -20.05
C ARG A 488 3.01 -4.11 -19.82
N TRP A 489 2.80 -3.74 -18.56
CA TRP A 489 1.59 -3.08 -18.14
C TRP A 489 1.78 -1.63 -17.69
N ARG A 490 3.00 -1.10 -17.68
CA ARG A 490 3.19 0.34 -17.43
C ARG A 490 2.36 1.19 -18.39
N PHE A 491 1.71 2.21 -17.85
CA PHE A 491 0.78 3.11 -18.55
C PHE A 491 -0.46 2.40 -19.13
N ARG A 492 -0.91 1.36 -18.47
CA ARG A 492 -2.12 0.60 -18.80
C ARG A 492 -2.87 0.19 -17.54
N HIS A 493 -4.00 -0.46 -17.73
CA HIS A 493 -4.89 -0.95 -16.67
C HIS A 493 -4.78 -2.48 -16.52
N PRO A 494 -3.77 -3.01 -15.78
CA PRO A 494 -3.63 -4.44 -15.58
C PRO A 494 -4.71 -4.99 -14.64
N LYS A 495 -4.97 -6.29 -14.80
CA LYS A 495 -5.89 -7.07 -13.97
C LYS A 495 -5.14 -8.21 -13.27
N THR A 496 -5.76 -8.85 -12.30
CA THR A 496 -5.21 -10.02 -11.58
C THR A 496 -4.69 -11.10 -12.53
N ALA A 497 -5.41 -11.35 -13.63
CA ALA A 497 -5.01 -12.36 -14.62
C ALA A 497 -3.64 -12.08 -15.26
N ASP A 498 -3.28 -10.81 -15.40
CA ASP A 498 -2.03 -10.38 -16.04
C ASP A 498 -0.81 -10.66 -15.17
N PHE A 499 -0.94 -10.47 -13.86
CA PHE A 499 0.11 -10.86 -12.93
C PHE A 499 0.26 -12.39 -12.85
N ILE A 500 -0.86 -13.12 -12.78
CA ILE A 500 -0.81 -14.60 -12.81
C ILE A 500 -0.12 -15.08 -14.06
N ALA A 501 -0.40 -14.49 -15.23
CA ALA A 501 0.25 -14.82 -16.48
C ALA A 501 1.77 -14.57 -16.44
N ALA A 502 2.21 -13.44 -15.86
CA ALA A 502 3.62 -13.13 -15.68
C ALA A 502 4.35 -14.17 -14.77
N VAL A 503 3.71 -14.56 -13.65
CA VAL A 503 4.25 -15.60 -12.77
C VAL A 503 4.34 -16.93 -13.48
N ASN A 504 3.31 -17.35 -14.20
CA ASN A 504 3.27 -18.59 -14.94
C ASN A 504 4.37 -18.65 -16.03
N GLU A 505 4.55 -17.57 -16.77
CA GLU A 505 5.57 -17.48 -17.82
C GLU A 505 6.99 -17.60 -17.25
N VAL A 506 7.29 -16.85 -16.20
CA VAL A 506 8.63 -16.84 -15.60
C VAL A 506 9.00 -18.16 -14.94
N THR A 507 8.01 -18.85 -14.36
CA THR A 507 8.24 -20.09 -13.63
C THR A 507 8.10 -21.34 -14.51
N GLY A 508 7.43 -21.23 -15.67
CA GLY A 508 7.05 -22.36 -16.51
C GLY A 508 6.00 -23.28 -15.86
N GLN A 509 5.30 -22.81 -14.83
CA GLN A 509 4.32 -23.59 -14.07
C GLN A 509 3.00 -22.84 -13.97
N ASN A 510 1.90 -23.57 -13.82
CA ASN A 510 0.59 -22.96 -13.59
C ASN A 510 0.39 -22.69 -12.08
N TRP A 511 0.42 -21.43 -11.68
CA TRP A 511 0.20 -20.97 -10.31
C TRP A 511 -1.24 -20.51 -10.04
N ARG A 512 -2.15 -20.64 -11.01
CA ARG A 512 -3.56 -20.24 -10.84
C ARG A 512 -4.18 -20.87 -9.59
N TRP A 513 -3.88 -22.13 -9.27
CA TRP A 513 -4.36 -22.82 -8.07
C TRP A 513 -4.00 -22.11 -6.77
N PHE A 514 -2.84 -21.43 -6.71
CA PHE A 514 -2.43 -20.66 -5.53
C PHE A 514 -3.32 -19.43 -5.34
N PHE A 515 -3.56 -18.68 -6.42
CA PHE A 515 -4.43 -17.51 -6.40
C PHE A 515 -5.88 -17.88 -6.13
N ASP A 516 -6.39 -18.97 -6.74
CA ASP A 516 -7.75 -19.44 -6.49
C ASP A 516 -8.00 -19.74 -5.00
N ARG A 517 -7.00 -20.26 -4.29
CA ARG A 517 -7.10 -20.62 -2.88
C ARG A 517 -6.85 -19.45 -1.93
N THR A 518 -6.04 -18.49 -2.30
CA THR A 518 -5.60 -17.42 -1.39
C THR A 518 -6.24 -16.07 -1.69
N PHE A 519 -6.56 -15.79 -2.96
CA PHE A 519 -7.13 -14.51 -3.40
C PHE A 519 -8.63 -14.60 -3.69
N PHE A 520 -9.07 -15.68 -4.35
CA PHE A 520 -10.45 -15.85 -4.80
C PHE A 520 -11.32 -16.69 -3.85
N ALA A 521 -10.76 -17.19 -2.76
CA ALA A 521 -11.49 -17.89 -1.72
C ALA A 521 -11.33 -17.21 -0.36
N SER A 522 -12.36 -17.29 0.46
CA SER A 522 -12.29 -16.91 1.88
C SER A 522 -11.70 -18.07 2.70
N GLY A 523 -11.30 -17.78 3.94
CA GLY A 523 -10.79 -18.76 4.88
C GLY A 523 -9.35 -18.52 5.31
N ALA A 524 -8.96 -19.19 6.38
CA ALA A 524 -7.63 -19.11 6.97
C ALA A 524 -6.77 -20.32 6.59
N VAL A 525 -5.46 -20.13 6.56
CA VAL A 525 -4.47 -21.21 6.59
C VAL A 525 -4.08 -21.45 8.04
N ASP A 526 -4.20 -22.66 8.54
CA ASP A 526 -3.77 -23.06 9.88
C ASP A 526 -3.40 -24.56 9.84
N TYR A 527 -2.14 -24.86 10.02
CA TYR A 527 -1.59 -26.20 10.11
C TYR A 527 -1.05 -26.46 11.50
N ALA A 528 -1.20 -27.67 12.02
CA ALA A 528 -0.74 -28.03 13.36
C ALA A 528 -0.15 -29.43 13.42
N VAL A 529 0.79 -29.63 14.34
CA VAL A 529 1.13 -30.97 14.84
C VAL A 529 0.18 -31.28 15.99
N GLU A 530 -0.85 -32.05 15.70
CA GLU A 530 -1.86 -32.42 16.71
C GLU A 530 -1.29 -33.35 17.80
N SER A 531 -0.52 -34.35 17.38
CA SER A 531 0.14 -35.30 18.30
C SER A 531 1.47 -35.78 17.76
N ALA A 532 2.41 -36.02 18.67
CA ALA A 532 3.68 -36.65 18.40
C ALA A 532 4.03 -37.55 19.60
N THR A 533 4.14 -38.85 19.36
CA THR A 533 4.50 -39.83 20.38
C THR A 533 5.69 -40.67 19.91
N SER A 534 6.50 -41.15 20.84
CA SER A 534 7.60 -42.05 20.57
C SER A 534 7.80 -42.96 21.79
N GLU A 535 7.46 -44.24 21.62
CA GLU A 535 7.48 -45.24 22.66
C GLU A 535 8.44 -46.36 22.32
N ARG A 536 8.95 -47.08 23.29
CA ARG A 536 9.80 -48.25 23.01
C ARG A 536 8.99 -49.28 22.24
N ALA A 537 9.61 -49.79 21.16
CA ALA A 537 8.95 -50.79 20.34
C ALA A 537 8.66 -52.08 21.13
N THR A 538 7.40 -52.48 21.14
CA THR A 538 6.97 -53.73 21.78
C THR A 538 6.87 -54.85 20.75
N PRO A 539 7.16 -56.06 21.12
CA PRO A 539 6.97 -57.20 20.20
C PRO A 539 5.46 -57.34 19.93
N PRO A 540 5.10 -57.71 18.66
CA PRO A 540 3.66 -57.93 18.33
C PRO A 540 3.10 -59.11 19.14
N LYS A 541 1.89 -58.88 19.70
CA LYS A 541 1.11 -59.86 20.50
C LYS A 541 -0.22 -60.13 19.84
N GLY A 542 -0.78 -61.33 20.04
CA GLY A 542 -2.09 -61.70 19.56
C GLY A 542 -2.09 -62.97 18.69
N LEU A 543 -3.12 -63.12 17.87
CA LEU A 543 -3.29 -64.27 16.99
C LEU A 543 -2.64 -63.98 15.62
N PHE A 544 -1.70 -64.82 15.21
CA PHE A 544 -0.97 -64.73 13.94
C PHE A 544 -1.23 -65.97 13.08
N GLU A 545 -1.46 -65.77 11.81
CA GLU A 545 -1.58 -66.86 10.89
C GLU A 545 -0.14 -67.40 10.55
N GLN A 546 0.06 -68.67 10.84
CA GLN A 546 1.28 -69.42 10.49
C GLN A 546 0.85 -70.73 9.83
N GLU A 547 1.32 -70.96 8.58
CA GLU A 547 1.01 -72.20 7.82
C GLU A 547 -0.51 -72.52 7.80
N GLY A 548 -1.38 -71.52 7.64
CA GLY A 548 -2.82 -71.68 7.59
C GLY A 548 -3.49 -71.94 8.95
N ARG A 549 -2.79 -71.79 10.07
CA ARG A 549 -3.33 -71.94 11.44
C ARG A 549 -3.12 -70.67 12.24
N LEU A 550 -4.13 -70.34 13.07
CA LEU A 550 -4.01 -69.27 14.03
C LEU A 550 -3.16 -69.71 15.22
N VAL A 551 -2.06 -69.00 15.45
CA VAL A 551 -1.13 -69.23 16.58
C VAL A 551 -1.10 -68.01 17.44
N GLU A 552 -1.40 -68.15 18.73
CA GLU A 552 -1.30 -67.08 19.70
C GLU A 552 0.15 -66.84 20.13
N LYS A 553 0.60 -65.58 20.01
CA LYS A 553 1.91 -65.12 20.46
C LYS A 553 1.74 -64.04 21.49
N ASN A 554 2.16 -64.29 22.71
CA ASN A 554 2.21 -63.31 23.80
C ASN A 554 3.65 -63.26 24.38
N PRO A 555 4.64 -62.82 23.58
CA PRO A 555 6.00 -62.70 24.07
C PRO A 555 6.03 -61.72 25.26
N PRO A 556 6.86 -61.99 26.28
CA PRO A 556 7.06 -61.04 27.38
C PRO A 556 7.64 -59.71 26.83
N ASP A 557 7.34 -58.60 27.49
CA ASP A 557 7.94 -57.34 27.14
C ASP A 557 9.48 -57.45 27.34
N LEU A 558 10.19 -57.04 26.29
CA LEU A 558 11.64 -57.09 26.32
C LEU A 558 12.17 -56.13 27.36
N ALA A 559 13.09 -56.59 28.23
CA ALA A 559 13.76 -55.73 29.22
C ALA A 559 14.48 -54.54 28.56
N ASN A 560 14.86 -54.70 27.29
CA ASN A 560 15.54 -53.66 26.48
C ASN A 560 15.10 -53.75 25.02
N PRO A 561 13.88 -53.24 24.65
CA PRO A 561 13.39 -53.30 23.29
C PRO A 561 14.29 -52.46 22.37
N LYS A 562 14.65 -53.06 21.21
CA LYS A 562 15.43 -52.32 20.19
C LYS A 562 14.49 -51.48 19.36
N GLY A 563 14.80 -50.18 19.27
CA GLY A 563 14.03 -49.18 18.48
C GLY A 563 12.84 -48.57 19.19
N TRP A 564 12.23 -47.65 18.51
CA TRP A 564 11.09 -46.86 18.95
C TRP A 564 9.98 -46.90 17.91
N ASP A 565 8.75 -46.99 18.34
CA ASP A 565 7.57 -46.83 17.52
C ASP A 565 7.06 -45.41 17.71
N SER A 566 7.06 -44.63 16.63
CA SER A 566 6.70 -43.21 16.65
C SER A 566 5.46 -42.95 15.78
N VAL A 567 4.54 -42.15 16.30
CA VAL A 567 3.34 -41.75 15.58
C VAL A 567 3.22 -40.23 15.65
N VAL A 568 3.06 -39.59 14.49
CA VAL A 568 2.80 -38.16 14.35
C VAL A 568 1.54 -37.95 13.55
N THR A 569 0.61 -37.16 14.09
CA THR A 569 -0.56 -36.70 13.39
C THR A 569 -0.45 -35.21 13.16
N VAL A 570 -0.49 -34.81 11.88
CA VAL A 570 -0.57 -33.42 11.45
C VAL A 570 -1.97 -33.12 10.96
N VAL A 571 -2.48 -31.92 11.24
CA VAL A 571 -3.84 -31.51 10.87
C VAL A 571 -3.84 -30.17 10.17
N ARG A 572 -4.76 -29.95 9.26
CA ARG A 572 -5.14 -28.67 8.72
C ARG A 572 -6.40 -28.20 9.43
N LYS A 573 -6.27 -27.20 10.30
CA LYS A 573 -7.37 -26.58 11.04
C LYS A 573 -8.11 -25.56 10.19
N GLY A 574 -7.36 -24.79 9.39
CA GLY A 574 -7.90 -23.80 8.48
C GLY A 574 -8.65 -24.39 7.28
N GLU A 575 -9.37 -23.53 6.57
CA GLU A 575 -10.16 -23.91 5.37
C GLU A 575 -9.28 -24.04 4.15
N VAL A 576 -8.24 -23.18 4.02
CA VAL A 576 -7.38 -23.10 2.85
C VAL A 576 -6.31 -24.19 2.88
N ALA A 577 -6.27 -25.02 1.84
CA ALA A 577 -5.31 -26.07 1.66
C ALA A 577 -4.13 -25.56 0.82
N LEU A 578 -2.92 -25.55 1.38
CA LEU A 578 -1.66 -25.29 0.67
C LEU A 578 -0.69 -26.45 0.86
N PRO A 579 0.13 -26.78 -0.13
CA PRO A 579 1.16 -27.81 0.04
C PRO A 579 2.21 -27.37 1.06
N VAL A 580 2.46 -28.21 2.07
CA VAL A 580 3.42 -27.94 3.15
C VAL A 580 4.45 -29.06 3.27
N GLU A 581 5.62 -28.72 3.80
CA GLU A 581 6.65 -29.69 4.18
C GLU A 581 6.44 -30.12 5.64
N ILE A 582 6.64 -31.40 5.92
CA ILE A 582 6.64 -31.98 7.26
C ILE A 582 8.05 -32.48 7.55
N ALA A 583 8.60 -32.10 8.70
CA ALA A 583 9.89 -32.58 9.18
C ALA A 583 9.72 -33.36 10.50
N LEU A 584 10.24 -34.58 10.54
CA LEU A 584 10.35 -35.42 11.73
C LEU A 584 11.82 -35.55 12.12
N LYS A 585 12.19 -35.03 13.29
CA LYS A 585 13.55 -35.02 13.80
C LYS A 585 13.72 -36.12 14.85
N PHE A 586 14.69 -36.99 14.61
CA PHE A 586 14.99 -38.13 15.44
C PHE A 586 16.27 -37.94 16.26
N ASP A 587 16.42 -38.74 17.27
CA ASP A 587 17.67 -38.87 18.02
C ASP A 587 18.85 -39.21 17.10
N GLY A 588 20.05 -38.64 17.41
CA GLY A 588 21.22 -38.75 16.51
C GLY A 588 21.19 -37.73 15.36
N GLY A 589 20.20 -36.82 15.29
CA GLY A 589 20.15 -35.69 14.35
C GLY A 589 19.57 -36.03 12.95
N HIS A 590 19.08 -37.25 12.75
CA HIS A 590 18.42 -37.63 11.50
C HIS A 590 17.10 -36.90 11.34
N ILE A 591 16.82 -36.33 10.14
CA ILE A 591 15.58 -35.63 9.82
C ILE A 591 14.92 -36.29 8.61
N TYR A 592 13.71 -36.81 8.80
CA TYR A 592 12.86 -37.29 7.72
C TYR A 592 11.98 -36.11 7.25
N ARG A 593 11.93 -35.89 5.92
CA ARG A 593 11.11 -34.85 5.30
C ARG A 593 10.08 -35.44 4.36
N SER A 594 8.87 -34.95 4.39
CA SER A 594 7.79 -35.36 3.50
C SER A 594 6.99 -34.14 3.07
N ARG A 595 6.45 -34.16 1.85
CA ARG A 595 5.53 -33.14 1.36
C ARG A 595 4.08 -33.62 1.55
N TRP A 596 3.22 -32.75 2.07
CA TRP A 596 1.79 -32.96 2.18
C TRP A 596 1.07 -31.88 1.37
N ASP A 597 0.10 -32.27 0.52
CA ASP A 597 -0.70 -31.36 -0.30
C ASP A 597 -1.72 -30.54 0.52
N GLY A 598 -2.04 -30.99 1.74
CA GLY A 598 -3.00 -30.34 2.63
C GLY A 598 -4.47 -30.61 2.25
N GLU A 599 -4.79 -31.39 1.22
CA GLU A 599 -6.18 -31.64 0.78
C GLU A 599 -6.98 -32.39 1.85
N ALA A 600 -6.42 -33.46 2.37
CA ALA A 600 -7.01 -34.15 3.52
C ALA A 600 -6.92 -33.27 4.77
N ARG A 601 -7.91 -33.39 5.70
CA ARG A 601 -7.89 -32.62 6.94
C ARG A 601 -6.76 -33.00 7.89
N TRP A 602 -6.21 -34.19 7.76
CA TRP A 602 -5.10 -34.70 8.57
C TRP A 602 -4.28 -35.71 7.81
N ARG A 603 -3.03 -35.91 8.25
CA ARG A 603 -2.15 -36.97 7.80
C ARG A 603 -1.40 -37.56 8.98
N ARG A 604 -1.22 -38.91 8.99
CA ARG A 604 -0.52 -39.63 10.03
C ARG A 604 0.75 -40.25 9.47
N PHE A 605 1.83 -40.04 10.17
CA PHE A 605 3.13 -40.67 9.92
C PHE A 605 3.40 -41.70 10.99
N ARG A 606 3.84 -42.90 10.60
CA ARG A 606 4.25 -43.97 11.49
C ARG A 606 5.65 -44.41 11.14
N VAL A 607 6.52 -44.54 12.14
CA VAL A 607 7.88 -45.02 12.03
C VAL A 607 8.01 -46.12 13.07
N GLU A 608 8.11 -47.37 12.59
CA GLU A 608 8.18 -48.56 13.42
C GLU A 608 9.63 -48.99 13.62
N ARG A 609 10.01 -49.32 14.86
CA ARG A 609 11.33 -49.78 15.27
C ARG A 609 12.49 -48.86 14.81
N GLY A 610 12.20 -47.59 14.65
CA GLY A 610 13.14 -46.58 14.23
C GLY A 610 13.91 -45.93 15.42
N PRO A 611 14.70 -44.87 15.14
CA PRO A 611 15.26 -44.01 16.20
C PRO A 611 14.17 -43.29 16.94
N LYS A 612 14.46 -42.79 18.16
CA LYS A 612 13.53 -42.05 18.99
C LYS A 612 13.17 -40.73 18.30
N LEU A 613 11.86 -40.47 18.11
CA LEU A 613 11.40 -39.17 17.63
C LEU A 613 11.60 -38.12 18.75
N ILE A 614 12.13 -36.97 18.38
CA ILE A 614 12.35 -35.82 19.29
C ILE A 614 11.33 -34.72 19.02
N GLU A 615 11.10 -34.42 17.73
CA GLU A 615 10.33 -33.27 17.31
C GLU A 615 9.62 -33.54 15.96
N ALA A 616 8.41 -33.03 15.82
CA ALA A 616 7.71 -32.95 14.55
C ALA A 616 7.37 -31.49 14.25
N THR A 617 7.52 -31.08 12.99
CA THR A 617 7.30 -29.69 12.57
C THR A 617 6.60 -29.65 11.21
N VAL A 618 5.54 -28.88 11.09
CA VAL A 618 4.90 -28.48 9.83
C VAL A 618 5.55 -27.19 9.36
N ASP A 619 5.84 -27.08 8.06
CA ASP A 619 6.49 -25.94 7.43
C ASP A 619 7.80 -25.49 8.14
N PRO A 620 8.78 -26.38 8.29
CA PRO A 620 10.02 -26.10 9.05
C PRO A 620 10.86 -24.96 8.44
N ALA A 621 10.62 -24.61 7.17
CA ALA A 621 11.29 -23.51 6.47
C ALA A 621 10.46 -22.21 6.48
N GLU A 622 9.33 -22.19 7.20
CA GLU A 622 8.42 -21.05 7.31
C GLU A 622 8.04 -20.46 5.94
N LYS A 623 7.73 -21.30 4.94
CA LYS A 623 7.37 -20.84 3.60
C LYS A 623 5.96 -20.28 3.54
N ILE A 624 5.04 -20.80 4.35
CA ILE A 624 3.63 -20.43 4.36
C ILE A 624 3.39 -19.34 5.41
N LEU A 625 3.56 -18.09 5.00
CA LEU A 625 3.37 -16.93 5.89
C LEU A 625 1.91 -16.65 6.23
N LEU A 626 0.99 -17.20 5.46
CA LEU A 626 -0.46 -17.10 5.67
C LEU A 626 -0.99 -17.92 6.85
N ASP A 627 -0.15 -18.77 7.46
CA ASP A 627 -0.55 -19.56 8.62
C ASP A 627 -0.82 -18.65 9.83
N VAL A 628 -2.07 -18.70 10.33
CA VAL A 628 -2.57 -17.77 11.36
C VAL A 628 -2.08 -18.14 12.77
N ASP A 629 -1.66 -19.39 12.99
CA ASP A 629 -1.14 -19.85 14.28
C ASP A 629 0.12 -20.73 14.13
N ARG A 630 1.25 -20.11 13.91
CA ARG A 630 2.53 -20.83 13.80
C ARG A 630 3.03 -21.42 15.11
N THR A 631 2.41 -21.10 16.24
CA THR A 631 2.81 -21.64 17.55
C THR A 631 2.44 -23.11 17.69
N ASN A 632 1.50 -23.60 16.90
CA ASN A 632 1.03 -24.99 16.86
C ASN A 632 1.73 -25.85 15.79
N ASN A 633 2.59 -25.26 14.93
CA ASN A 633 3.28 -25.94 13.83
C ASN A 633 4.40 -26.87 14.30
N GLY A 634 4.85 -26.79 15.53
CA GLY A 634 5.91 -27.62 16.09
C GLY A 634 5.50 -28.32 17.38
N ARG A 635 5.95 -29.58 17.56
CA ARG A 635 5.71 -30.32 18.80
C ARG A 635 6.92 -31.17 19.18
N LEU A 636 7.39 -30.95 20.40
CA LEU A 636 8.36 -31.84 21.03
C LEU A 636 7.66 -33.04 21.63
N VAL A 637 8.20 -34.25 21.43
CA VAL A 637 7.71 -35.49 22.09
C VAL A 637 7.81 -35.38 23.60
N THR A 638 8.94 -34.84 24.08
CA THR A 638 9.13 -34.55 25.52
C THR A 638 9.23 -33.03 25.67
N PRO A 639 8.30 -32.37 26.37
CA PRO A 639 8.33 -30.94 26.61
C PRO A 639 9.64 -30.49 27.22
N ASP A 640 10.21 -29.40 26.72
CA ASP A 640 11.39 -28.74 27.32
C ASP A 640 10.94 -27.50 28.11
N PRO A 641 10.96 -27.55 29.46
CA PRO A 641 10.47 -26.45 30.28
C PRO A 641 11.46 -25.29 30.43
N ARG A 642 12.70 -25.42 29.91
CA ARG A 642 13.76 -24.42 30.10
C ARG A 642 13.40 -23.04 29.58
N ALA A 643 12.80 -22.97 28.40
CA ALA A 643 12.36 -21.71 27.82
C ALA A 643 11.23 -21.06 28.65
N ALA A 644 10.21 -21.85 29.03
CA ALA A 644 9.11 -21.39 29.86
C ALA A 644 9.64 -20.91 31.25
N SER A 645 10.49 -21.67 31.89
CA SER A 645 11.10 -21.29 33.17
C SER A 645 11.89 -20.00 33.10
N ARG A 646 12.67 -19.80 32.01
CA ARG A 646 13.44 -18.57 31.79
C ARG A 646 12.54 -17.35 31.60
N TRP A 647 11.44 -17.47 30.84
CA TRP A 647 10.49 -16.39 30.65
C TRP A 647 9.70 -16.10 31.92
N THR A 648 9.28 -17.13 32.65
CA THR A 648 8.61 -16.96 33.95
C THR A 648 9.51 -16.22 34.96
N SER A 649 10.77 -16.61 35.05
CA SER A 649 11.73 -15.92 35.93
C SER A 649 11.91 -14.45 35.55
N ARG A 650 11.99 -14.14 34.26
CA ARG A 650 12.05 -12.74 33.78
C ARG A 650 10.77 -11.97 34.08
N ALA A 651 9.60 -12.58 33.84
CA ALA A 651 8.32 -11.94 34.11
C ALA A 651 8.16 -11.63 35.61
N VAL A 652 8.53 -12.57 36.49
CA VAL A 652 8.54 -12.38 37.96
C VAL A 652 9.49 -11.24 38.35
N PHE A 653 10.70 -11.22 37.80
CA PHE A 653 11.66 -10.13 38.02
C PHE A 653 11.07 -8.75 37.63
N TRP A 654 10.49 -8.63 36.46
CA TRP A 654 9.86 -7.37 36.04
C TRP A 654 8.65 -6.99 36.86
N MET A 655 7.84 -7.97 37.29
CA MET A 655 6.70 -7.72 38.17
C MET A 655 7.15 -7.24 39.55
N GLN A 656 8.19 -7.81 40.11
CA GLN A 656 8.79 -7.34 41.38
C GLN A 656 9.28 -5.90 41.25
N ASN A 657 10.05 -5.58 40.20
CA ASN A 657 10.51 -4.20 39.98
C ASN A 657 9.36 -3.21 39.80
N LEU A 658 8.27 -3.61 39.13
CA LEU A 658 7.08 -2.77 39.00
C LEU A 658 6.39 -2.52 40.34
N VAL A 659 6.26 -3.54 41.16
CA VAL A 659 5.71 -3.42 42.54
C VAL A 659 6.58 -2.50 43.37
N ASP A 660 7.91 -2.70 43.36
CA ASP A 660 8.86 -1.85 44.08
C ASP A 660 8.76 -0.38 43.61
N PHE A 661 8.69 -0.15 42.31
CA PHE A 661 8.50 1.20 41.76
C PHE A 661 7.18 1.84 42.23
N LEU A 662 6.07 1.09 42.22
CA LEU A 662 4.79 1.58 42.68
C LEU A 662 4.76 1.85 44.19
N THR A 663 5.48 1.07 45.00
CA THR A 663 5.57 1.29 46.47
C THR A 663 6.45 2.46 46.85
N VAL A 664 7.41 2.85 45.99
CA VAL A 664 8.26 4.05 46.23
C VAL A 664 7.59 5.32 45.68
N ALA A 665 6.68 5.18 44.72
CA ALA A 665 5.96 6.31 44.08
C ALA A 665 4.69 6.72 44.87
N TRP A 666 4.32 6.02 45.91
CA TRP A 666 3.28 6.36 46.90
C TRP A 666 3.94 6.66 48.25
#